data_71053e59bd0e040601ccc90f18ea69cd
#
_entry.id   71053e59bd0e040601ccc90f18ea69cd
#
_cell.length_a   1.000
_cell.length_b   1.000
_cell.length_c   1.000
_cell.angle_alpha   90.00
_cell.angle_beta   90.00
_cell.angle_gamma   90.00
#
_symmetry.space_group_name_H-M   'P 1'
#
loop_
_entity.id
_entity.type
_entity.pdbx_description
1 polymer ?
#
loop_
_entity_poly.entity_id
_entity_poly.type
_entity_poly.pdbx_seq_one_letter_code
_entity_poly.pdbx_strand_id
1 'polypeptide(L)'
;MPIRMTGLTSGLDTESIVNQLMSAQRTKQTKVENKKQKLEWKQEIWKGLNTKIYGFYKDSLSKMKYSSNYSTKKASVSDSTKLTATASTKAAAGSYKVEIKSIASAQYVTSGKLSYKDSSGNTNTATTSTKLSDLGMSSGTVLKLEVGDKSSALEVKDDTTIKDFVNFCSNAGLNATFDEKQQRFFLSSKDSGEENSFKLSANGYSSDGQTIVNNLNDAVGLTNLTSDQKKTYNSIVYGAIASNKEISSDDITTLQTLAKSSADAEANSKATVFYRAKLEKNYTLSDEDAKAIEDKYNANDTLTNEDKATAIQKEKDEKKKADIDKQMATDESKAAITKLVESGITAQNVSDAGLDDASQYTFESKTERDNVAKEAVNNAVTAYNKVASKGITSTNSALAALGLQNVDGSVVSESSNPLGMVVTEASDTKIVYNGATLTSNNTSIEVAGVTLNLLGTTAAGETVNVTVSNDTSAVYDNIKEFITEYNSILKTMNTYYGAASASSYEVLTDDQKKAMSDDEVDKWNTKIKDSLLRRDSTLNSLISTLKTDMMGTVTASNGKTYSLANLGITTSSKNYSEGGLLHIKGDEDDDEFADSTNTLMQMLEEDPDTVKEVLSGLASNLYDSLNKKMGTTTLSSALTFYNDKEMASQLSDYKKEISDWESKLSDMEEKYYSQFSAMETALAKIQSQQNTLSSYLGS
;
A
#
# COMPACT_ATOMS: atom_id res chain seq x y z
N MET A 1 23.65 3.32 -49.16
CA MET A 1 22.81 4.17 -50.02
C MET A 1 23.53 4.35 -51.35
N PRO A 2 22.92 4.07 -52.49
CA PRO A 2 23.53 4.40 -53.80
C PRO A 2 23.68 5.92 -53.86
N ILE A 3 24.77 6.39 -54.49
CA ILE A 3 25.03 7.81 -54.74
C ILE A 3 23.88 8.33 -55.62
N ARG A 4 23.05 9.23 -55.06
CA ARG A 4 21.95 9.87 -55.79
C ARG A 4 22.55 10.93 -56.70
N MET A 5 22.68 10.62 -57.99
CA MET A 5 23.11 11.60 -58.97
C MET A 5 21.88 12.40 -59.41
N THR A 6 21.75 13.62 -58.96
CA THR A 6 20.62 14.51 -59.27
C THR A 6 20.96 15.42 -60.40
N GLY A 7 20.17 15.38 -61.50
CA GLY A 7 20.05 16.42 -62.53
C GLY A 7 21.30 16.93 -63.26
N LEU A 8 22.41 16.16 -63.22
CA LEU A 8 23.72 16.60 -63.70
C LEU A 8 23.72 16.83 -65.26
N THR A 9 22.84 16.16 -65.96
CA THR A 9 22.80 16.24 -67.47
C THR A 9 21.53 16.92 -67.98
N SER A 10 20.38 16.67 -67.33
CA SER A 10 19.09 17.23 -67.74
C SER A 10 18.80 18.62 -67.15
N GLY A 11 19.47 19.01 -66.05
CA GLY A 11 19.13 20.22 -65.30
C GLY A 11 17.81 20.13 -64.52
N LEU A 12 17.18 18.92 -64.45
CA LEU A 12 15.94 18.70 -63.74
C LEU A 12 16.22 18.45 -62.27
N ASP A 13 15.46 19.10 -61.39
CA ASP A 13 15.43 18.80 -59.97
C ASP A 13 14.66 17.49 -59.74
N THR A 14 15.37 16.36 -59.92
CA THR A 14 14.81 15.02 -59.80
C THR A 14 14.35 14.72 -58.39
N GLU A 15 14.96 15.33 -57.35
CA GLU A 15 14.57 15.18 -55.96
C GLU A 15 13.20 15.82 -55.72
N SER A 16 12.97 17.04 -56.19
CA SER A 16 11.68 17.72 -56.11
C SER A 16 10.58 16.93 -56.81
N ILE A 17 10.88 16.40 -58.01
CA ILE A 17 9.91 15.61 -58.81
C ILE A 17 9.56 14.31 -58.09
N VAL A 18 10.54 13.56 -57.58
CA VAL A 18 10.29 12.33 -56.80
C VAL A 18 9.50 12.65 -55.55
N ASN A 19 9.84 13.69 -54.84
CA ASN A 19 9.12 14.13 -53.65
C ASN A 19 7.66 14.47 -53.95
N GLN A 20 7.35 15.13 -55.06
CA GLN A 20 5.98 15.43 -55.50
C GLN A 20 5.22 14.16 -55.89
N LEU A 21 5.83 13.22 -56.62
CA LEU A 21 5.23 11.93 -56.97
C LEU A 21 4.94 11.08 -55.70
N MET A 22 5.88 11.07 -54.76
CA MET A 22 5.74 10.35 -53.49
C MET A 22 4.69 10.98 -52.58
N SER A 23 4.54 12.32 -52.59
CA SER A 23 3.55 13.04 -51.78
C SER A 23 2.12 12.53 -52.00
N ALA A 24 1.73 12.31 -53.28
CA ALA A 24 0.42 11.76 -53.60
C ALA A 24 0.20 10.34 -53.08
N GLN A 25 1.25 9.53 -52.99
CA GLN A 25 1.18 8.17 -52.46
C GLN A 25 1.20 8.17 -50.91
N ARG A 26 2.00 9.02 -50.28
CA ARG A 26 2.05 9.21 -48.83
C ARG A 26 0.68 9.61 -48.25
N THR A 27 -0.16 10.29 -49.02
CA THR A 27 -1.55 10.61 -48.60
C THR A 27 -2.35 9.37 -48.24
N LYS A 28 -2.07 8.20 -48.79
CA LYS A 28 -2.76 6.95 -48.45
C LYS A 28 -2.32 6.43 -47.10
N GLN A 29 -1.03 6.46 -46.81
CA GLN A 29 -0.48 6.12 -45.49
C GLN A 29 -1.03 7.06 -44.41
N THR A 30 -0.97 8.38 -44.63
CA THR A 30 -1.49 9.39 -43.69
C THR A 30 -2.97 9.17 -43.38
N LYS A 31 -3.79 8.71 -44.34
CA LYS A 31 -5.19 8.35 -44.04
C LYS A 31 -5.31 7.20 -43.04
N VAL A 32 -4.42 6.21 -43.13
CA VAL A 32 -4.41 5.08 -42.16
C VAL A 32 -3.89 5.54 -40.81
N GLU A 33 -2.84 6.35 -40.77
CA GLU A 33 -2.31 6.96 -39.55
C GLU A 33 -3.37 7.81 -38.83
N ASN A 34 -4.13 8.61 -39.59
CA ASN A 34 -5.23 9.40 -39.06
C ASN A 34 -6.34 8.52 -38.45
N LYS A 35 -6.67 7.39 -39.08
CA LYS A 35 -7.64 6.44 -38.54
C LYS A 35 -7.11 5.80 -37.24
N LYS A 36 -5.84 5.38 -37.24
CA LYS A 36 -5.17 4.84 -36.06
C LYS A 36 -5.21 5.85 -34.94
N GLN A 37 -4.81 7.10 -35.17
CA GLN A 37 -4.78 8.15 -34.16
C GLN A 37 -6.18 8.45 -33.59
N LYS A 38 -7.21 8.54 -34.44
CA LYS A 38 -8.60 8.73 -34.00
C LYS A 38 -9.09 7.54 -33.16
N LEU A 39 -8.67 6.32 -33.49
CA LEU A 39 -9.03 5.13 -32.71
C LEU A 39 -8.30 5.08 -31.35
N GLU A 40 -7.02 5.49 -31.30
CA GLU A 40 -6.27 5.64 -30.05
C GLU A 40 -6.94 6.67 -29.12
N TRP A 41 -7.31 7.82 -29.62
CA TRP A 41 -8.07 8.82 -28.85
C TRP A 41 -9.45 8.30 -28.42
N LYS A 42 -10.15 7.59 -29.30
CA LYS A 42 -11.43 6.95 -28.93
C LYS A 42 -11.26 5.95 -27.78
N GLN A 43 -10.19 5.15 -27.82
CA GLN A 43 -9.87 4.19 -26.76
C GLN A 43 -9.52 4.90 -25.43
N GLU A 44 -8.77 6.01 -25.49
CA GLU A 44 -8.45 6.82 -24.32
C GLU A 44 -9.71 7.37 -23.64
N ILE A 45 -10.65 7.93 -24.42
CA ILE A 45 -11.92 8.44 -23.92
C ILE A 45 -12.74 7.32 -23.28
N TRP A 46 -12.81 6.15 -23.93
CA TRP A 46 -13.52 5.00 -23.35
C TRP A 46 -12.87 4.49 -22.07
N LYS A 47 -11.54 4.47 -21.97
CA LYS A 47 -10.83 4.12 -20.73
C LYS A 47 -11.21 5.08 -19.60
N GLY A 48 -11.22 6.37 -19.86
CA GLY A 48 -11.61 7.39 -18.89
C GLY A 48 -13.07 7.23 -18.44
N LEU A 49 -14.00 7.03 -19.37
CA LEU A 49 -15.41 6.76 -19.08
C LEU A 49 -15.59 5.45 -18.30
N ASN A 50 -14.90 4.39 -18.71
CA ASN A 50 -14.95 3.09 -18.03
C ASN A 50 -14.51 3.22 -16.57
N THR A 51 -13.42 3.95 -16.32
CA THR A 51 -12.94 4.18 -14.94
C THR A 51 -13.99 4.90 -14.09
N LYS A 52 -14.63 5.93 -14.63
CA LYS A 52 -15.68 6.68 -13.92
C LYS A 52 -16.91 5.82 -13.65
N ILE A 53 -17.43 5.10 -14.66
CA ILE A 53 -18.63 4.27 -14.53
C ILE A 53 -18.35 3.08 -13.60
N TYR A 54 -17.17 2.47 -13.70
CA TYR A 54 -16.78 1.36 -12.83
C TYR A 54 -16.57 1.82 -11.38
N GLY A 55 -16.00 3.01 -11.15
CA GLY A 55 -15.90 3.63 -9.83
C GLY A 55 -17.29 3.80 -9.21
N PHE A 56 -18.21 4.43 -9.90
CA PHE A 56 -19.60 4.55 -9.46
C PHE A 56 -20.26 3.21 -9.16
N TYR A 57 -20.13 2.22 -10.05
CA TYR A 57 -20.67 0.87 -9.88
C TYR A 57 -20.14 0.20 -8.62
N LYS A 58 -18.83 0.26 -8.41
CA LYS A 58 -18.14 -0.40 -7.29
C LYS A 58 -18.41 0.29 -5.96
N ASP A 59 -18.42 1.62 -5.94
CA ASP A 59 -18.49 2.42 -4.73
C ASP A 59 -19.93 2.87 -4.42
N SER A 60 -20.42 3.93 -5.03
CA SER A 60 -21.70 4.56 -4.66
C SER A 60 -22.89 3.67 -4.94
N LEU A 61 -22.98 3.08 -6.14
CA LEU A 61 -24.09 2.23 -6.51
C LEU A 61 -24.12 0.93 -5.67
N SER A 62 -22.94 0.35 -5.43
CA SER A 62 -22.83 -0.84 -4.58
C SER A 62 -23.29 -0.58 -3.16
N LYS A 63 -22.94 0.57 -2.58
CA LYS A 63 -23.41 0.98 -1.24
C LYS A 63 -24.92 1.15 -1.18
N MET A 64 -25.51 1.78 -2.20
CA MET A 64 -26.94 2.08 -2.24
C MET A 64 -27.83 0.82 -2.32
N LYS A 65 -27.31 -0.35 -2.66
CA LYS A 65 -28.04 -1.63 -2.61
C LYS A 65 -28.29 -2.13 -1.19
N TYR A 66 -27.44 -1.75 -0.23
CA TYR A 66 -27.50 -2.32 1.12
C TYR A 66 -28.38 -1.46 2.04
N SER A 67 -29.27 -2.14 2.74
CA SER A 67 -30.20 -1.51 3.72
C SER A 67 -29.46 -0.76 4.83
N SER A 68 -28.23 -1.17 5.17
CA SER A 68 -27.40 -0.50 6.18
C SER A 68 -27.11 0.97 5.84
N ASN A 69 -27.08 1.32 4.56
CA ASN A 69 -26.80 2.68 4.12
C ASN A 69 -27.97 3.68 4.41
N TYR A 70 -29.16 3.12 4.66
CA TYR A 70 -30.38 3.87 4.99
C TYR A 70 -30.73 3.80 6.48
N SER A 71 -29.91 3.15 7.30
CA SER A 71 -30.20 2.88 8.71
C SER A 71 -29.21 3.60 9.63
N THR A 72 -28.64 4.71 9.16
CA THR A 72 -27.74 5.54 9.96
C THR A 72 -28.43 6.06 11.20
N LYS A 73 -27.70 6.04 12.31
CA LYS A 73 -28.15 6.54 13.61
C LYS A 73 -27.29 7.69 14.05
N LYS A 74 -27.89 8.64 14.76
CA LYS A 74 -27.16 9.70 15.45
C LYS A 74 -27.37 9.56 16.96
N ALA A 75 -26.33 9.86 17.71
CA ALA A 75 -26.39 9.99 19.13
C ALA A 75 -26.21 11.47 19.53
N SER A 76 -27.07 11.97 20.40
CA SER A 76 -26.92 13.28 21.04
C SER A 76 -26.81 13.11 22.54
N VAL A 77 -26.06 14.00 23.18
CA VAL A 77 -25.80 13.97 24.62
C VAL A 77 -26.27 15.25 25.28
N SER A 78 -26.78 15.16 26.49
CA SER A 78 -27.24 16.34 27.25
C SER A 78 -26.09 17.20 27.78
N ASP A 79 -24.89 16.61 27.93
CA ASP A 79 -23.66 17.30 28.33
C ASP A 79 -22.44 16.76 27.58
N SER A 80 -22.04 17.48 26.54
CA SER A 80 -20.89 17.14 25.72
C SER A 80 -19.53 17.40 26.38
N THR A 81 -19.51 18.06 27.54
CA THR A 81 -18.27 18.24 28.32
C THR A 81 -17.90 17.00 29.13
N LYS A 82 -18.87 16.14 29.39
CA LYS A 82 -18.69 14.89 30.15
C LYS A 82 -18.48 13.66 29.29
N LEU A 83 -19.21 13.56 28.17
CA LEU A 83 -19.05 12.49 27.20
C LEU A 83 -19.49 12.92 25.80
N THR A 84 -18.96 12.26 24.80
CA THR A 84 -19.51 12.24 23.45
C THR A 84 -19.98 10.84 23.10
N ALA A 85 -20.98 10.75 22.21
CA ALA A 85 -21.53 9.47 21.82
C ALA A 85 -21.64 9.35 20.32
N THR A 86 -21.35 8.16 19.79
CA THR A 86 -21.63 7.78 18.40
C THR A 86 -22.49 6.53 18.39
N ALA A 87 -23.43 6.44 17.44
CA ALA A 87 -24.32 5.32 17.32
C ALA A 87 -24.03 4.52 16.06
N SER A 88 -23.90 3.21 16.14
CA SER A 88 -23.85 2.32 14.98
C SER A 88 -25.24 2.11 14.40
N THR A 89 -25.34 1.60 13.19
CA THR A 89 -26.62 1.25 12.54
C THR A 89 -27.46 0.22 13.31
N LYS A 90 -26.81 -0.51 14.27
CA LYS A 90 -27.46 -1.52 15.11
C LYS A 90 -27.96 -0.94 16.44
N ALA A 91 -27.62 0.31 16.76
CA ALA A 91 -28.06 0.92 18.00
C ALA A 91 -29.57 1.07 18.05
N ALA A 92 -30.19 0.68 19.15
CA ALA A 92 -31.62 0.88 19.35
C ALA A 92 -31.93 2.39 19.59
N ALA A 93 -32.96 2.91 18.94
CA ALA A 93 -33.41 4.25 19.21
C ALA A 93 -33.99 4.35 20.63
N GLY A 94 -33.67 5.42 21.35
CA GLY A 94 -34.11 5.60 22.73
C GLY A 94 -33.24 6.59 23.49
N SER A 95 -33.58 6.85 24.74
CA SER A 95 -32.80 7.70 25.65
C SER A 95 -32.21 6.84 26.77
N TYR A 96 -30.92 6.98 26.99
CA TYR A 96 -30.12 6.19 27.93
C TYR A 96 -29.47 7.12 28.95
N LYS A 97 -29.50 6.72 30.21
CA LYS A 97 -28.88 7.47 31.32
C LYS A 97 -27.49 6.93 31.63
N VAL A 98 -26.52 7.81 31.67
CA VAL A 98 -25.10 7.45 31.95
C VAL A 98 -24.58 8.27 33.12
N GLU A 99 -24.19 7.62 34.21
CA GLU A 99 -23.41 8.21 35.31
C GLU A 99 -21.97 7.76 35.14
N ILE A 100 -20.99 8.67 35.15
CA ILE A 100 -19.56 8.38 34.96
C ILE A 100 -18.86 8.47 36.31
N LYS A 101 -18.50 7.32 36.87
CA LYS A 101 -17.87 7.22 38.22
C LYS A 101 -16.37 7.40 38.15
N SER A 102 -15.69 6.77 37.22
CA SER A 102 -14.26 6.89 36.95
C SER A 102 -13.97 6.79 35.47
N ILE A 103 -12.83 7.33 35.08
CA ILE A 103 -12.32 7.24 33.69
C ILE A 103 -10.98 6.51 33.75
N ALA A 104 -10.75 5.60 32.80
CA ALA A 104 -9.52 4.85 32.71
C ALA A 104 -8.30 5.77 32.56
N SER A 105 -7.28 5.51 33.32
CA SER A 105 -5.99 6.19 33.20
C SER A 105 -4.84 5.18 33.13
N ALA A 106 -3.76 5.59 32.49
CA ALA A 106 -2.50 4.84 32.53
C ALA A 106 -1.81 4.96 33.88
N GLN A 107 -0.98 4.00 34.23
CA GLN A 107 -0.05 4.13 35.35
C GLN A 107 1.12 5.05 34.94
N TYR A 108 1.52 5.93 35.86
CA TYR A 108 2.65 6.83 35.70
C TYR A 108 3.67 6.63 36.82
N VAL A 109 4.96 6.59 36.43
CA VAL A 109 6.09 6.58 37.36
C VAL A 109 7.05 7.68 36.95
N THR A 110 7.33 8.58 37.89
CA THR A 110 8.39 9.58 37.77
C THR A 110 9.49 9.22 38.78
N SER A 111 10.72 9.05 38.28
CA SER A 111 11.84 8.72 39.16
C SER A 111 12.24 9.88 40.08
N GLY A 112 12.97 9.58 41.14
CA GLY A 112 13.76 10.58 41.85
C GLY A 112 14.75 11.28 40.93
N LYS A 113 15.28 12.42 41.38
CA LYS A 113 16.26 13.18 40.63
C LYS A 113 17.62 12.46 40.66
N LEU A 114 18.18 12.17 39.47
CA LEU A 114 19.49 11.54 39.36
C LEU A 114 20.60 12.53 39.62
N SER A 115 21.65 12.06 40.29
CA SER A 115 22.96 12.68 40.36
C SER A 115 23.98 11.58 40.61
N TYR A 116 25.14 11.63 40.04
CA TYR A 116 26.20 10.68 40.32
C TYR A 116 27.54 11.40 40.52
N LYS A 117 28.46 10.72 41.20
CA LYS A 117 29.81 11.20 41.41
C LYS A 117 30.73 10.44 40.47
N ASP A 118 31.58 11.18 39.76
CA ASP A 118 32.62 10.55 38.97
C ASP A 118 33.76 9.98 39.86
N SER A 119 34.70 9.30 39.25
CA SER A 119 35.86 8.71 39.96
C SER A 119 36.71 9.72 40.73
N SER A 120 36.56 11.02 40.47
CA SER A 120 37.24 12.13 41.15
C SER A 120 36.38 12.73 42.26
N GLY A 121 35.17 12.23 42.49
CA GLY A 121 34.24 12.68 43.53
C GLY A 121 33.37 13.88 43.14
N ASN A 122 33.47 14.40 41.87
CA ASN A 122 32.66 15.52 41.42
C ASN A 122 31.22 15.05 41.11
N THR A 123 30.23 15.87 41.51
CA THR A 123 28.83 15.61 41.19
C THR A 123 28.55 15.99 39.74
N ASN A 124 28.08 15.04 38.94
CA ASN A 124 27.80 15.20 37.54
C ASN A 124 26.28 14.97 37.26
N THR A 125 25.82 15.58 36.16
CA THR A 125 24.48 15.33 35.61
C THR A 125 24.55 14.17 34.62
N ALA A 126 23.56 13.30 34.70
CA ALA A 126 23.44 12.16 33.80
C ALA A 126 22.92 12.59 32.41
N THR A 127 23.40 11.93 31.38
CA THR A 127 22.90 12.03 30.00
C THR A 127 22.41 10.69 29.52
N THR A 128 21.73 10.61 28.41
CA THR A 128 21.28 9.34 27.82
C THR A 128 22.43 8.38 27.51
N SER A 129 23.65 8.86 27.36
CA SER A 129 24.87 8.06 27.16
C SER A 129 25.58 7.64 28.46
N THR A 130 25.14 8.14 29.63
CA THR A 130 25.70 7.74 30.93
C THR A 130 25.47 6.26 31.17
N LYS A 131 26.49 5.54 31.57
CA LYS A 131 26.43 4.12 31.86
C LYS A 131 25.69 3.88 33.18
N LEU A 132 24.94 2.78 33.28
CA LEU A 132 24.23 2.40 34.51
C LEU A 132 25.22 2.03 35.61
N SER A 133 26.41 1.54 35.25
CA SER A 133 27.52 1.29 36.18
C SER A 133 28.04 2.58 36.84
N ASP A 134 28.07 3.71 36.12
CA ASP A 134 28.51 5.01 36.69
C ASP A 134 27.49 5.54 37.69
N LEU A 135 26.20 5.16 37.56
CA LEU A 135 25.15 5.47 38.49
C LEU A 135 25.15 4.54 39.74
N GLY A 136 26.02 3.52 39.74
CA GLY A 136 26.15 2.57 40.87
C GLY A 136 25.40 1.24 40.67
N MET A 137 24.91 0.94 39.46
CA MET A 137 24.30 -0.35 39.17
C MET A 137 25.38 -1.35 38.72
N SER A 138 25.46 -2.48 39.42
CA SER A 138 26.49 -3.49 39.09
C SER A 138 26.18 -4.23 37.81
N SER A 139 27.23 -4.55 37.02
CA SER A 139 27.16 -5.50 35.93
C SER A 139 26.63 -6.86 36.42
N GLY A 140 25.80 -7.51 35.60
CA GLY A 140 25.11 -8.72 35.97
C GLY A 140 23.77 -8.51 36.73
N THR A 141 23.38 -7.25 37.01
CA THR A 141 22.03 -6.96 37.49
C THR A 141 21.01 -7.24 36.37
N VAL A 142 19.92 -7.91 36.72
CA VAL A 142 18.80 -8.16 35.80
C VAL A 142 17.63 -7.29 36.23
N LEU A 143 17.21 -6.40 35.32
CA LEU A 143 15.99 -5.61 35.47
C LEU A 143 14.83 -6.39 34.88
N LYS A 144 13.75 -6.56 35.64
CA LYS A 144 12.52 -7.21 35.20
C LYS A 144 11.39 -6.19 35.11
N LEU A 145 10.73 -6.13 33.97
CA LEU A 145 9.55 -5.31 33.77
C LEU A 145 8.38 -6.21 33.36
N GLU A 146 7.32 -6.13 34.14
CA GLU A 146 6.04 -6.80 33.86
C GLU A 146 5.02 -5.74 33.47
N VAL A 147 4.34 -5.93 32.33
CA VAL A 147 3.29 -5.04 31.80
C VAL A 147 2.07 -5.91 31.48
N GLY A 148 1.03 -5.82 32.27
CA GLY A 148 -0.06 -6.78 32.24
C GLY A 148 0.47 -8.20 32.42
N ASP A 149 0.09 -9.09 31.51
CA ASP A 149 0.54 -10.51 31.53
C ASP A 149 1.92 -10.75 30.87
N LYS A 150 2.56 -9.68 30.38
CA LYS A 150 3.85 -9.79 29.66
C LYS A 150 5.01 -9.47 30.60
N SER A 151 6.07 -10.27 30.52
CA SER A 151 7.31 -10.04 31.26
C SER A 151 8.49 -9.86 30.29
N SER A 152 9.36 -8.90 30.59
CA SER A 152 10.59 -8.61 29.87
C SER A 152 11.72 -8.43 30.87
N ALA A 153 12.95 -8.73 30.48
CA ALA A 153 14.11 -8.55 31.33
C ALA A 153 15.29 -7.96 30.54
N LEU A 154 16.11 -7.17 31.25
CA LEU A 154 17.34 -6.58 30.73
C LEU A 154 18.49 -6.94 31.66
N GLU A 155 19.53 -7.58 31.14
CA GLU A 155 20.80 -7.75 31.82
C GLU A 155 21.63 -6.47 31.68
N VAL A 156 22.07 -5.94 32.81
CA VAL A 156 22.97 -4.77 32.85
C VAL A 156 24.40 -5.26 32.64
N LYS A 157 25.06 -4.75 31.59
CA LYS A 157 26.47 -4.96 31.27
C LYS A 157 27.27 -3.70 31.57
N ASP A 158 28.61 -3.81 31.54
CA ASP A 158 29.50 -2.67 31.83
C ASP A 158 29.32 -1.47 30.87
N ASP A 159 28.74 -1.70 29.70
CA ASP A 159 28.47 -0.70 28.68
C ASP A 159 26.98 -0.31 28.56
N THR A 160 26.10 -0.89 29.37
CA THR A 160 24.67 -0.58 29.36
C THR A 160 24.44 0.85 29.83
N THR A 161 23.72 1.63 29.00
CA THR A 161 23.47 3.06 29.20
C THR A 161 22.04 3.36 29.67
N ILE A 162 21.79 4.62 30.09
CA ILE A 162 20.44 5.16 30.31
C ILE A 162 19.57 4.97 29.07
N LYS A 163 20.12 5.18 27.87
CA LYS A 163 19.41 4.98 26.60
C LYS A 163 18.95 3.54 26.43
N ASP A 164 19.79 2.57 26.81
CA ASP A 164 19.45 1.15 26.72
C ASP A 164 18.30 0.78 27.68
N PHE A 165 18.31 1.35 28.89
CA PHE A 165 17.20 1.19 29.84
C PHE A 165 15.90 1.80 29.29
N VAL A 166 15.93 3.02 28.74
CA VAL A 166 14.77 3.66 28.12
C VAL A 166 14.24 2.82 26.95
N ASN A 167 15.13 2.33 26.10
CA ASN A 167 14.77 1.44 25.00
C ASN A 167 14.16 0.12 25.48
N PHE A 168 14.72 -0.46 26.54
CA PHE A 168 14.18 -1.65 27.18
C PHE A 168 12.73 -1.44 27.64
N CYS A 169 12.47 -0.36 28.40
CA CYS A 169 11.14 -0.01 28.86
C CYS A 169 10.17 0.21 27.68
N SER A 170 10.62 0.92 26.65
CA SER A 170 9.81 1.21 25.47
C SER A 170 9.47 -0.07 24.66
N ASN A 171 10.44 -0.97 24.51
CA ASN A 171 10.26 -2.25 23.83
C ASN A 171 9.36 -3.21 24.64
N ALA A 172 9.39 -3.12 25.95
CA ALA A 172 8.53 -3.90 26.83
C ALA A 172 7.08 -3.41 26.88
N GLY A 173 6.77 -2.28 26.25
CA GLY A 173 5.40 -1.79 26.14
C GLY A 173 5.09 -0.54 26.94
N LEU A 174 6.09 0.15 27.50
CA LEU A 174 5.90 1.44 28.17
C LEU A 174 6.17 2.61 27.21
N ASN A 175 5.64 3.78 27.58
CA ASN A 175 6.23 5.05 27.19
C ASN A 175 7.33 5.36 28.20
N ALA A 176 8.56 5.56 27.74
CA ALA A 176 9.71 5.78 28.60
C ALA A 176 10.59 6.89 28.04
N THR A 177 11.00 7.81 28.88
CA THR A 177 11.94 8.86 28.53
C THR A 177 12.80 9.24 29.73
N PHE A 178 14.02 9.72 29.47
CA PHE A 178 14.87 10.37 30.45
C PHE A 178 15.01 11.84 30.07
N ASP A 179 14.61 12.73 30.96
CA ASP A 179 14.79 14.18 30.78
C ASP A 179 16.13 14.62 31.42
N GLU A 180 17.08 14.94 30.54
CA GLU A 180 18.43 15.37 30.97
C GLU A 180 18.42 16.71 31.71
N LYS A 181 17.40 17.58 31.52
CA LYS A 181 17.30 18.85 32.26
C LYS A 181 16.73 18.64 33.65
N GLN A 182 15.68 17.78 33.76
CA GLN A 182 15.07 17.47 35.02
C GLN A 182 15.80 16.36 35.79
N GLN A 183 16.69 15.61 35.11
CA GLN A 183 17.42 14.47 35.62
C GLN A 183 16.49 13.38 36.21
N ARG A 184 15.39 13.09 35.47
CA ARG A 184 14.36 12.13 35.89
C ARG A 184 13.93 11.23 34.75
N PHE A 185 13.58 9.99 35.08
CA PHE A 185 12.83 9.12 34.17
C PHE A 185 11.34 9.42 34.30
N PHE A 186 10.64 9.40 33.17
CA PHE A 186 9.19 9.40 33.07
C PHE A 186 8.77 8.12 32.39
N LEU A 187 8.05 7.27 33.09
CA LEU A 187 7.55 5.99 32.59
C LEU A 187 6.03 5.99 32.70
N SER A 188 5.33 5.47 31.67
CA SER A 188 3.90 5.20 31.78
C SER A 188 3.52 3.96 30.97
N SER A 189 2.45 3.30 31.39
CA SER A 189 1.83 2.31 30.51
C SER A 189 1.35 2.97 29.21
N LYS A 190 1.34 2.25 28.09
CA LYS A 190 0.85 2.77 26.81
C LYS A 190 -0.67 2.88 26.80
N ASP A 191 -1.31 1.88 27.39
CA ASP A 191 -2.74 1.78 27.45
C ASP A 191 -3.21 2.08 28.87
N SER A 192 -4.43 2.59 29.01
CA SER A 192 -5.10 2.84 30.28
C SER A 192 -5.69 1.55 30.88
N GLY A 193 -6.10 1.63 32.12
CA GLY A 193 -6.74 0.53 32.84
C GLY A 193 -5.81 -0.26 33.76
N GLU A 194 -6.40 -0.81 34.81
CA GLU A 194 -5.66 -1.53 35.89
C GLU A 194 -4.90 -2.74 35.35
N GLU A 195 -5.43 -3.44 34.35
CA GLU A 195 -4.79 -4.60 33.72
C GLU A 195 -3.51 -4.25 32.94
N ASN A 196 -3.35 -2.99 32.52
CA ASN A 196 -2.19 -2.48 31.81
C ASN A 196 -1.15 -1.84 32.75
N SER A 197 -1.32 -1.95 34.04
CA SER A 197 -0.33 -1.53 35.02
C SER A 197 0.97 -2.31 34.86
N PHE A 198 2.08 -1.70 35.26
CA PHE A 198 3.38 -2.32 35.15
C PHE A 198 4.08 -2.43 36.51
N LYS A 199 4.95 -3.41 36.61
CA LYS A 199 5.83 -3.65 37.75
C LYS A 199 7.27 -3.66 37.31
N LEU A 200 8.14 -2.95 38.02
CA LEU A 200 9.57 -2.91 37.77
C LEU A 200 10.30 -3.41 39.00
N SER A 201 11.17 -4.38 38.81
CA SER A 201 12.02 -4.94 39.84
C SER A 201 13.42 -5.20 39.34
N ALA A 202 14.38 -5.38 40.24
CA ALA A 202 15.76 -5.68 39.89
C ALA A 202 16.30 -6.83 40.73
N ASN A 203 17.03 -7.73 40.11
CA ASN A 203 17.79 -8.81 40.76
C ASN A 203 19.19 -8.89 40.15
N GLY A 204 20.16 -9.41 40.91
CA GLY A 204 21.53 -9.65 40.41
C GLY A 204 21.87 -11.14 40.42
N TYR A 205 22.86 -11.56 39.65
CA TYR A 205 23.44 -12.90 39.69
C TYR A 205 24.98 -12.86 39.80
N SER A 206 25.57 -13.94 40.32
CA SER A 206 27.01 -14.05 40.49
C SER A 206 27.75 -14.27 39.20
N SER A 207 29.11 -14.10 39.18
CA SER A 207 29.97 -14.31 37.98
C SER A 207 29.81 -15.72 37.37
N ASP A 208 29.53 -16.74 38.17
CA ASP A 208 29.28 -18.10 37.68
C ASP A 208 27.93 -18.18 36.95
N GLY A 209 26.96 -17.37 37.33
CA GLY A 209 25.67 -17.22 36.65
C GLY A 209 25.83 -16.63 35.26
N GLN A 210 26.76 -15.70 35.05
CA GLN A 210 27.05 -15.11 33.72
C GLN A 210 27.45 -16.16 32.71
N THR A 211 28.35 -17.07 33.08
CA THR A 211 28.81 -18.15 32.18
C THR A 211 27.63 -19.06 31.79
N ILE A 212 26.74 -19.35 32.73
CA ILE A 212 25.56 -20.21 32.52
C ILE A 212 24.55 -19.51 31.58
N VAL A 213 24.33 -18.21 31.75
CA VAL A 213 23.45 -17.42 30.86
C VAL A 213 24.05 -17.35 29.46
N ASN A 214 25.36 -17.15 29.34
CA ASN A 214 26.03 -17.18 28.04
C ASN A 214 25.85 -18.53 27.33
N ASN A 215 25.99 -19.63 28.08
CA ASN A 215 25.75 -20.97 27.54
C ASN A 215 24.30 -21.15 27.03
N LEU A 216 23.31 -20.55 27.73
CA LEU A 216 21.90 -20.55 27.27
C LEU A 216 21.72 -19.69 26.00
N ASN A 217 22.38 -18.52 25.94
CA ASN A 217 22.37 -17.66 24.77
C ASN A 217 22.92 -18.39 23.53
N ASP A 218 24.03 -19.08 23.70
CA ASP A 218 24.71 -19.82 22.64
C ASP A 218 23.88 -21.04 22.21
N ALA A 219 23.32 -21.79 23.19
CA ALA A 219 22.49 -22.96 22.93
C ALA A 219 21.22 -22.65 22.11
N VAL A 220 20.67 -21.45 22.27
CA VAL A 220 19.48 -20.99 21.53
C VAL A 220 19.85 -20.28 20.24
N GLY A 221 21.10 -19.77 20.10
CA GLY A 221 21.55 -19.08 18.90
C GLY A 221 20.86 -17.73 18.71
N LEU A 222 20.91 -16.84 19.72
CA LEU A 222 20.19 -15.57 19.79
C LEU A 222 20.39 -14.65 18.58
N THR A 223 21.52 -14.72 17.89
CA THR A 223 21.84 -13.85 16.75
C THR A 223 20.85 -14.02 15.60
N ASN A 224 20.37 -15.24 15.38
CA ASN A 224 19.51 -15.62 14.25
C ASN A 224 18.01 -15.52 14.56
N LEU A 225 17.64 -15.12 15.79
CA LEU A 225 16.25 -14.96 16.19
C LEU A 225 15.68 -13.61 15.75
N THR A 226 14.39 -13.59 15.44
CA THR A 226 13.62 -12.36 15.22
C THR A 226 13.46 -11.56 16.52
N SER A 227 13.07 -10.28 16.41
CA SER A 227 12.84 -9.41 17.57
C SER A 227 11.82 -9.99 18.55
N ASP A 228 10.74 -10.62 18.06
CA ASP A 228 9.70 -11.19 18.93
C ASP A 228 10.16 -12.49 19.56
N GLN A 229 10.93 -13.31 18.85
CA GLN A 229 11.56 -14.50 19.42
C GLN A 229 12.57 -14.14 20.51
N LYS A 230 13.34 -13.05 20.34
CA LYS A 230 14.22 -12.51 21.38
C LYS A 230 13.46 -12.04 22.62
N LYS A 231 12.30 -11.40 22.45
CA LYS A 231 11.42 -11.05 23.58
C LYS A 231 10.95 -12.29 24.34
N THR A 232 10.52 -13.32 23.64
CA THR A 232 10.10 -14.59 24.25
C THR A 232 11.26 -15.25 25.01
N TYR A 233 12.45 -15.32 24.41
CA TYR A 233 13.65 -15.79 25.09
C TYR A 233 13.93 -15.01 26.38
N ASN A 234 13.97 -13.68 26.31
CA ASN A 234 14.24 -12.81 27.44
C ASN A 234 13.20 -12.99 28.55
N SER A 235 11.92 -13.13 28.22
CA SER A 235 10.85 -13.38 29.19
C SER A 235 11.08 -14.68 29.97
N ILE A 236 11.53 -15.73 29.30
CA ILE A 236 11.81 -17.02 29.89
C ILE A 236 13.09 -16.97 30.74
N VAL A 237 14.22 -16.72 30.09
CA VAL A 237 15.53 -16.87 30.77
C VAL A 237 15.77 -15.79 31.79
N TYR A 238 15.62 -14.52 31.40
CA TYR A 238 15.84 -13.43 32.36
C TYR A 238 14.69 -13.29 33.33
N GLY A 239 13.48 -13.71 32.99
CA GLY A 239 12.37 -13.82 33.91
C GLY A 239 12.59 -14.88 34.99
N ALA A 240 13.17 -16.03 34.61
CA ALA A 240 13.57 -17.07 35.56
C ALA A 240 14.68 -16.59 36.52
N ILE A 241 15.72 -15.94 35.97
CA ILE A 241 16.81 -15.33 36.74
C ILE A 241 16.25 -14.29 37.71
N ALA A 242 15.45 -13.35 37.23
CA ALA A 242 14.88 -12.27 38.05
C ALA A 242 13.93 -12.77 39.16
N SER A 243 13.37 -13.96 38.98
CA SER A 243 12.45 -14.57 39.94
C SER A 243 13.10 -15.63 40.84
N ASN A 244 14.40 -15.89 40.71
CA ASN A 244 15.12 -17.01 41.35
C ASN A 244 14.42 -18.37 41.18
N LYS A 245 13.94 -18.63 39.94
CA LYS A 245 13.20 -19.85 39.63
C LYS A 245 13.94 -20.70 38.63
N GLU A 246 13.70 -22.00 38.68
CA GLU A 246 14.07 -22.93 37.62
C GLU A 246 13.26 -22.64 36.34
N ILE A 247 13.87 -22.88 35.18
CA ILE A 247 13.18 -22.87 33.91
C ILE A 247 12.26 -24.09 33.86
N SER A 248 10.97 -23.87 33.64
CA SER A 248 9.95 -24.91 33.60
C SER A 248 10.06 -25.83 32.40
N SER A 249 9.41 -27.01 32.44
CA SER A 249 9.34 -27.96 31.32
C SER A 249 8.72 -27.35 30.05
N ASP A 250 7.72 -26.48 30.24
CA ASP A 250 7.03 -25.81 29.11
C ASP A 250 7.94 -24.73 28.50
N ASP A 251 8.66 -24.00 29.36
CA ASP A 251 9.67 -23.04 28.92
C ASP A 251 10.84 -23.71 28.19
N ILE A 252 11.30 -24.87 28.68
CA ILE A 252 12.32 -25.68 27.98
C ILE A 252 11.83 -26.04 26.57
N THR A 253 10.59 -26.46 26.42
CA THR A 253 10.00 -26.76 25.09
C THR A 253 9.98 -25.54 24.20
N THR A 254 9.66 -24.38 24.75
CA THR A 254 9.68 -23.11 24.04
C THR A 254 11.11 -22.73 23.61
N LEU A 255 12.09 -22.84 24.52
CA LEU A 255 13.51 -22.60 24.20
C LEU A 255 14.04 -23.53 23.12
N GLN A 256 13.68 -24.82 23.15
CA GLN A 256 14.03 -25.78 22.11
C GLN A 256 13.43 -25.38 20.75
N THR A 257 12.20 -24.85 20.76
CA THR A 257 11.55 -24.36 19.54
C THR A 257 12.28 -23.12 18.98
N LEU A 258 12.71 -22.21 19.84
CA LEU A 258 13.51 -21.05 19.44
C LEU A 258 14.87 -21.48 18.87
N ALA A 259 15.57 -22.44 19.52
CA ALA A 259 16.84 -22.96 19.04
C ALA A 259 16.72 -23.62 17.65
N LYS A 260 15.67 -24.40 17.42
CA LYS A 260 15.36 -24.96 16.10
C LYS A 260 15.10 -23.88 15.06
N SER A 261 14.30 -22.87 15.43
CA SER A 261 14.06 -21.72 14.54
C SER A 261 15.35 -20.98 14.17
N SER A 262 16.26 -20.80 15.12
CA SER A 262 17.56 -20.18 14.91
C SER A 262 18.42 -21.03 13.94
N ALA A 263 18.50 -22.32 14.17
CA ALA A 263 19.24 -23.26 13.32
C ALA A 263 18.65 -23.32 11.89
N ASP A 264 17.31 -23.29 11.76
CA ASP A 264 16.65 -23.27 10.46
C ASP A 264 16.87 -21.92 9.73
N ALA A 265 16.92 -20.81 10.44
CA ALA A 265 17.24 -19.50 9.86
C ALA A 265 18.66 -19.46 9.29
N GLU A 266 19.63 -20.01 10.02
CA GLU A 266 21.01 -20.15 9.56
C GLU A 266 21.11 -21.08 8.35
N ALA A 267 20.48 -22.25 8.41
CA ALA A 267 20.44 -23.21 7.30
C ALA A 267 19.80 -22.61 6.05
N ASN A 268 18.70 -21.86 6.19
CA ASN A 268 18.04 -21.18 5.09
C ASN A 268 18.94 -20.11 4.46
N SER A 269 19.70 -19.37 5.26
CA SER A 269 20.68 -18.41 4.76
C SER A 269 21.77 -19.12 3.93
N LYS A 270 22.39 -20.17 4.46
CA LYS A 270 23.41 -20.96 3.76
C LYS A 270 22.86 -21.64 2.50
N ALA A 271 21.67 -22.23 2.56
CA ALA A 271 20.99 -22.83 1.40
C ALA A 271 20.70 -21.82 0.29
N THR A 272 20.29 -20.62 0.65
CA THR A 272 20.02 -19.53 -0.30
C THR A 272 21.31 -19.10 -1.00
N VAL A 273 22.40 -18.93 -0.24
CA VAL A 273 23.72 -18.56 -0.79
C VAL A 273 24.25 -19.69 -1.70
N PHE A 274 24.14 -20.94 -1.27
CA PHE A 274 24.51 -22.10 -2.08
C PHE A 274 23.73 -22.17 -3.39
N TYR A 275 22.42 -22.05 -3.33
CA TYR A 275 21.56 -22.17 -4.51
C TYR A 275 21.84 -21.03 -5.50
N ARG A 276 22.03 -19.80 -5.00
CA ARG A 276 22.47 -18.65 -5.80
C ARG A 276 23.82 -18.91 -6.46
N ALA A 277 24.83 -19.35 -5.71
CA ALA A 277 26.15 -19.64 -6.25
C ALA A 277 26.12 -20.73 -7.34
N LYS A 278 25.29 -21.76 -7.14
CA LYS A 278 25.03 -22.79 -8.14
C LYS A 278 24.39 -22.23 -9.42
N LEU A 279 23.42 -21.32 -9.31
CA LEU A 279 22.84 -20.64 -10.46
C LEU A 279 23.88 -19.77 -11.17
N GLU A 280 24.66 -19.01 -10.43
CA GLU A 280 25.72 -18.14 -10.98
C GLU A 280 26.79 -18.93 -11.73
N LYS A 281 27.13 -20.11 -11.22
CA LYS A 281 28.13 -21.03 -11.85
C LYS A 281 27.62 -21.59 -13.17
N ASN A 282 26.32 -21.92 -13.24
CA ASN A 282 25.71 -22.57 -14.40
C ASN A 282 25.01 -21.57 -15.34
N TYR A 283 25.10 -20.27 -15.06
CA TYR A 283 24.44 -19.26 -15.89
C TYR A 283 25.17 -19.08 -17.22
N THR A 284 24.41 -19.16 -18.30
CA THR A 284 24.85 -18.78 -19.64
C THR A 284 23.91 -17.70 -20.18
N LEU A 285 24.46 -16.56 -20.56
CA LEU A 285 23.69 -15.52 -21.21
C LEU A 285 23.25 -16.02 -22.61
N SER A 286 22.00 -15.79 -23.01
CA SER A 286 21.53 -16.18 -24.32
C SER A 286 22.30 -15.46 -25.44
N ASP A 287 22.48 -16.11 -26.57
CA ASP A 287 23.15 -15.50 -27.73
C ASP A 287 22.39 -14.24 -28.22
N GLU A 288 21.06 -14.22 -28.07
CA GLU A 288 20.20 -13.09 -28.40
C GLU A 288 20.43 -11.90 -27.49
N ASP A 289 20.44 -12.11 -26.16
CA ASP A 289 20.73 -11.06 -25.18
C ASP A 289 22.17 -10.56 -25.30
N ALA A 290 23.13 -11.47 -25.46
CA ALA A 290 24.54 -11.11 -25.62
C ALA A 290 24.74 -10.22 -26.85
N LYS A 291 24.14 -10.58 -27.97
CA LYS A 291 24.19 -9.82 -29.22
C LYS A 291 23.47 -8.47 -29.08
N ALA A 292 22.30 -8.44 -28.46
CA ALA A 292 21.56 -7.19 -28.25
C ALA A 292 22.35 -6.17 -27.41
N ILE A 293 23.05 -6.66 -26.37
CA ILE A 293 23.93 -5.82 -25.55
C ILE A 293 25.14 -5.32 -26.39
N GLU A 294 25.77 -6.19 -27.15
CA GLU A 294 26.91 -5.82 -28.01
C GLU A 294 26.51 -4.82 -29.09
N ASP A 295 25.40 -5.04 -29.80
CA ASP A 295 24.91 -4.17 -30.85
C ASP A 295 24.57 -2.76 -30.31
N LYS A 296 24.00 -2.67 -29.11
CA LYS A 296 23.67 -1.41 -28.42
C LYS A 296 24.90 -0.50 -28.25
N TYR A 297 26.02 -1.05 -27.81
CA TYR A 297 27.23 -0.27 -27.56
C TYR A 297 28.12 -0.13 -28.79
N ASN A 298 28.16 -1.13 -29.67
CA ASN A 298 28.91 -1.05 -30.92
C ASN A 298 28.36 0.03 -31.85
N ALA A 299 27.06 0.31 -31.82
CA ALA A 299 26.42 1.39 -32.57
C ALA A 299 26.70 2.80 -32.01
N ASN A 300 27.35 2.93 -30.85
CA ASN A 300 27.65 4.22 -30.22
C ASN A 300 29.05 4.72 -30.64
N ASP A 301 29.12 5.62 -31.61
CA ASP A 301 30.35 6.17 -32.15
C ASP A 301 31.04 7.19 -31.22
N THR A 302 30.44 7.55 -30.09
CA THR A 302 31.01 8.49 -29.13
C THR A 302 31.90 7.82 -28.08
N LEU A 303 31.90 6.49 -27.97
CA LEU A 303 32.70 5.72 -27.02
C LEU A 303 33.95 5.14 -27.67
N THR A 304 35.04 5.09 -26.93
CA THR A 304 36.26 4.36 -27.35
C THR A 304 35.99 2.84 -27.33
N ASN A 305 36.82 2.07 -28.03
CA ASN A 305 36.67 0.59 -28.04
C ASN A 305 36.85 -0.01 -26.63
N GLU A 306 37.65 0.58 -25.78
CA GLU A 306 37.89 0.14 -24.38
C GLU A 306 36.65 0.47 -23.52
N ASP A 307 36.09 1.67 -23.68
CA ASP A 307 34.84 2.05 -22.99
C ASP A 307 33.65 1.18 -23.42
N LYS A 308 33.54 0.85 -24.72
CA LYS A 308 32.53 -0.07 -25.24
C LYS A 308 32.66 -1.45 -24.61
N ALA A 309 33.87 -2.01 -24.58
CA ALA A 309 34.11 -3.34 -23.98
C ALA A 309 33.75 -3.36 -22.49
N THR A 310 34.13 -2.32 -21.76
CA THR A 310 33.79 -2.17 -20.33
C THR A 310 32.29 -2.05 -20.10
N ALA A 311 31.60 -1.24 -20.90
CA ALA A 311 30.15 -1.06 -20.81
C ALA A 311 29.38 -2.33 -21.18
N ILE A 312 29.82 -3.06 -22.22
CA ILE A 312 29.25 -4.35 -22.61
C ILE A 312 29.40 -5.37 -21.48
N GLN A 313 30.59 -5.49 -20.89
CA GLN A 313 30.82 -6.43 -19.79
C GLN A 313 29.96 -6.08 -18.59
N LYS A 314 29.89 -4.82 -18.21
CA LYS A 314 29.06 -4.34 -17.11
C LYS A 314 27.58 -4.66 -17.32
N GLU A 315 27.05 -4.41 -18.51
CA GLU A 315 25.63 -4.69 -18.82
C GLU A 315 25.35 -6.21 -18.88
N LYS A 316 26.30 -7.00 -19.36
CA LYS A 316 26.23 -8.48 -19.26
C LYS A 316 26.19 -8.97 -17.83
N ASP A 317 26.99 -8.37 -16.93
CA ASP A 317 27.01 -8.72 -15.51
C ASP A 317 25.73 -8.26 -14.80
N GLU A 318 25.22 -7.08 -15.13
CA GLU A 318 23.92 -6.59 -14.63
C GLU A 318 22.76 -7.48 -15.11
N LYS A 319 22.76 -7.89 -16.36
CA LYS A 319 21.76 -8.82 -16.93
C LYS A 319 21.84 -10.18 -16.24
N LYS A 320 23.04 -10.75 -16.07
CA LYS A 320 23.27 -11.97 -15.31
C LYS A 320 22.66 -11.89 -13.92
N LYS A 321 22.94 -10.82 -13.20
CA LYS A 321 22.42 -10.59 -11.85
C LYS A 321 20.90 -10.51 -11.86
N ALA A 322 20.31 -9.76 -12.79
CA ALA A 322 18.86 -9.60 -12.91
C ALA A 322 18.15 -10.92 -13.22
N ASP A 323 18.69 -11.74 -14.11
CA ASP A 323 18.13 -13.03 -14.49
C ASP A 323 18.22 -14.03 -13.33
N ILE A 324 19.34 -14.03 -12.60
CA ILE A 324 19.50 -14.86 -11.39
C ILE A 324 18.55 -14.39 -10.30
N ASP A 325 18.40 -13.10 -10.05
CA ASP A 325 17.45 -12.55 -9.06
C ASP A 325 16.02 -12.93 -9.42
N LYS A 326 15.66 -12.86 -10.71
CA LYS A 326 14.36 -13.31 -11.23
C LYS A 326 14.16 -14.82 -11.01
N GLN A 327 15.16 -15.64 -11.28
CA GLN A 327 15.09 -17.07 -11.07
C GLN A 327 15.01 -17.42 -9.59
N MET A 328 15.76 -16.74 -8.73
CA MET A 328 15.69 -16.89 -7.26
C MET A 328 14.29 -16.58 -6.70
N ALA A 329 13.55 -15.69 -7.33
CA ALA A 329 12.19 -15.32 -6.92
C ALA A 329 11.12 -16.35 -7.29
N THR A 330 11.42 -17.33 -8.18
CA THR A 330 10.45 -18.36 -8.62
C THR A 330 10.08 -19.31 -7.49
N ASP A 331 8.90 -19.91 -7.59
CA ASP A 331 8.44 -20.89 -6.61
C ASP A 331 9.24 -22.20 -6.68
N GLU A 332 9.78 -22.56 -7.85
CA GLU A 332 10.71 -23.69 -8.02
C GLU A 332 12.01 -23.46 -7.24
N SER A 333 12.56 -22.26 -7.30
CA SER A 333 13.79 -21.93 -6.55
C SER A 333 13.55 -21.92 -5.05
N LYS A 334 12.42 -21.36 -4.59
CA LYS A 334 12.02 -21.39 -3.18
C LYS A 334 11.83 -22.82 -2.70
N ALA A 335 11.14 -23.67 -3.48
CA ALA A 335 10.96 -25.09 -3.16
C ALA A 335 12.29 -25.85 -3.13
N ALA A 336 13.21 -25.56 -4.05
CA ALA A 336 14.55 -26.17 -4.06
C ALA A 336 15.36 -25.76 -2.82
N ILE A 337 15.33 -24.48 -2.43
CA ILE A 337 15.97 -24.00 -1.21
C ILE A 337 15.37 -24.69 0.02
N THR A 338 14.03 -24.76 0.11
CA THR A 338 13.34 -25.45 1.22
C THR A 338 13.78 -26.92 1.30
N LYS A 339 13.88 -27.61 0.17
CA LYS A 339 14.37 -29.00 0.13
C LYS A 339 15.80 -29.14 0.63
N LEU A 340 16.68 -28.20 0.27
CA LEU A 340 18.05 -28.17 0.78
C LEU A 340 18.07 -27.92 2.30
N VAL A 341 17.23 -27.02 2.82
CA VAL A 341 17.11 -26.79 4.27
C VAL A 341 16.69 -28.06 4.99
N GLU A 342 15.79 -28.85 4.42
CA GLU A 342 15.37 -30.14 5.02
C GLU A 342 16.47 -31.22 4.96
N SER A 343 17.12 -31.36 3.81
CA SER A 343 18.10 -32.43 3.58
C SER A 343 19.50 -32.16 4.13
N GLY A 344 19.83 -30.88 4.38
CA GLY A 344 21.22 -30.45 4.62
C GLY A 344 22.01 -30.28 3.33
N ILE A 345 23.19 -29.70 3.45
CA ILE A 345 24.19 -29.58 2.36
C ILE A 345 25.51 -30.15 2.83
N THR A 346 25.96 -31.19 2.16
CA THR A 346 27.24 -31.85 2.43
C THR A 346 28.36 -31.25 1.59
N ALA A 347 29.62 -31.52 1.96
CA ALA A 347 30.78 -31.14 1.14
C ALA A 347 30.71 -31.75 -0.28
N GLN A 348 30.11 -32.96 -0.42
CA GLN A 348 29.89 -33.57 -1.73
C GLN A 348 28.92 -32.75 -2.58
N ASN A 349 27.81 -32.25 -2.00
CA ASN A 349 26.87 -31.41 -2.74
C ASN A 349 27.53 -30.12 -3.26
N VAL A 350 28.46 -29.54 -2.49
CA VAL A 350 29.21 -28.36 -2.89
C VAL A 350 30.18 -28.67 -4.03
N SER A 351 30.89 -29.76 -3.91
CA SER A 351 31.81 -30.28 -4.97
C SER A 351 31.04 -30.60 -6.26
N ASP A 352 29.91 -31.28 -6.18
CA ASP A 352 29.05 -31.62 -7.33
C ASP A 352 28.46 -30.39 -8.02
N ALA A 353 28.29 -29.29 -7.29
CA ALA A 353 27.89 -28.01 -7.84
C ALA A 353 29.06 -27.19 -8.44
N GLY A 354 30.28 -27.73 -8.36
CA GLY A 354 31.51 -27.07 -8.84
C GLY A 354 31.90 -25.84 -8.06
N LEU A 355 31.50 -25.75 -6.79
CA LEU A 355 31.81 -24.65 -5.90
C LEU A 355 33.02 -25.02 -5.01
N ASP A 356 33.83 -23.99 -4.70
CA ASP A 356 34.96 -24.09 -3.80
C ASP A 356 34.51 -23.74 -2.37
N ASP A 357 35.30 -24.00 -1.35
CA ASP A 357 35.07 -23.68 0.06
C ASP A 357 33.73 -24.18 0.62
N ALA A 358 33.65 -25.49 0.83
CA ALA A 358 32.46 -26.13 1.36
C ALA A 358 32.00 -25.56 2.72
N SER A 359 32.88 -24.94 3.52
CA SER A 359 32.54 -24.42 4.85
C SER A 359 31.49 -23.31 4.82
N GLN A 360 31.37 -22.54 3.72
CA GLN A 360 30.38 -21.49 3.55
C GLN A 360 28.96 -21.99 3.37
N TYR A 361 28.80 -23.25 2.91
CA TYR A 361 27.51 -23.75 2.45
C TYR A 361 27.02 -24.96 3.27
N THR A 362 27.93 -25.72 3.90
CA THR A 362 27.56 -27.00 4.55
C THR A 362 26.78 -26.78 5.83
N PHE A 363 25.77 -27.62 6.04
CA PHE A 363 25.02 -27.80 7.27
C PHE A 363 24.29 -29.12 7.26
N GLU A 364 23.98 -29.62 8.47
CA GLU A 364 23.33 -30.91 8.69
C GLU A 364 21.87 -30.94 8.23
N SER A 365 21.29 -32.11 8.09
CA SER A 365 19.86 -32.27 7.83
C SER A 365 19.00 -31.63 8.94
N LYS A 366 17.75 -31.29 8.61
CA LYS A 366 16.84 -30.70 9.60
C LYS A 366 16.69 -31.58 10.85
N THR A 367 16.58 -32.89 10.68
CA THR A 367 16.43 -33.83 11.81
C THR A 367 17.64 -33.77 12.73
N GLU A 368 18.85 -33.75 12.17
CA GLU A 368 20.10 -33.67 12.94
C GLU A 368 20.23 -32.31 13.65
N ARG A 369 19.97 -31.20 12.94
CA ARG A 369 19.97 -29.86 13.54
C ARG A 369 18.96 -29.75 14.69
N ASP A 370 17.74 -30.28 14.50
CA ASP A 370 16.69 -30.26 15.52
C ASP A 370 17.10 -31.04 16.78
N ASN A 371 17.80 -32.16 16.61
CA ASN A 371 18.31 -32.95 17.73
C ASN A 371 19.46 -32.25 18.45
N VAL A 372 20.41 -31.67 17.71
CA VAL A 372 21.54 -30.91 18.29
C VAL A 372 21.01 -29.71 19.07
N ALA A 373 20.10 -28.95 18.48
CA ALA A 373 19.47 -27.77 19.14
C ALA A 373 18.73 -28.16 20.42
N LYS A 374 17.97 -29.26 20.38
CA LYS A 374 17.26 -29.80 21.56
C LYS A 374 18.22 -30.19 22.67
N GLU A 375 19.28 -30.90 22.33
CA GLU A 375 20.29 -31.41 23.30
C GLU A 375 21.08 -30.22 23.90
N ALA A 376 21.49 -29.23 23.09
CA ALA A 376 22.18 -28.03 23.56
C ALA A 376 21.35 -27.27 24.58
N VAL A 377 20.05 -27.03 24.31
CA VAL A 377 19.13 -26.36 25.23
C VAL A 377 18.97 -27.18 26.52
N ASN A 378 18.77 -28.50 26.44
CA ASN A 378 18.62 -29.35 27.62
C ASN A 378 19.85 -29.28 28.54
N ASN A 379 21.05 -29.37 27.96
CA ASN A 379 22.29 -29.28 28.71
C ASN A 379 22.48 -27.92 29.38
N ALA A 380 22.21 -26.82 28.64
CA ALA A 380 22.32 -25.47 29.17
C ALA A 380 21.29 -25.18 30.25
N VAL A 381 20.02 -25.59 30.08
CA VAL A 381 18.97 -25.43 31.10
C VAL A 381 19.25 -26.31 32.34
N THR A 382 19.74 -27.52 32.17
CA THR A 382 20.13 -28.38 33.30
C THR A 382 21.22 -27.72 34.14
N ALA A 383 22.23 -27.12 33.50
CA ALA A 383 23.28 -26.37 34.16
C ALA A 383 22.71 -25.16 34.92
N TYR A 384 21.77 -24.41 34.32
CA TYR A 384 21.09 -23.29 34.94
C TYR A 384 20.26 -23.72 36.15
N ASN A 385 19.38 -24.70 36.01
CA ASN A 385 18.48 -25.15 37.10
C ASN A 385 19.25 -25.70 38.31
N LYS A 386 20.43 -26.28 38.07
CA LYS A 386 21.31 -26.77 39.15
C LYS A 386 21.80 -25.65 40.07
N VAL A 387 21.91 -24.43 39.58
CA VAL A 387 22.38 -23.26 40.36
C VAL A 387 21.27 -22.31 40.74
N ALA A 388 20.16 -22.28 40.01
CA ALA A 388 19.00 -21.43 40.31
C ALA A 388 18.44 -21.67 41.73
N SER A 389 18.51 -22.90 42.21
CA SER A 389 18.07 -23.30 43.59
C SER A 389 19.01 -22.85 44.69
N LYS A 390 20.22 -22.35 44.42
CA LYS A 390 21.27 -22.02 45.41
C LYS A 390 21.40 -20.54 45.75
N GLY A 391 20.56 -19.70 45.19
CA GLY A 391 20.47 -18.29 45.58
C GLY A 391 21.18 -17.31 44.67
N ILE A 392 20.38 -16.62 43.87
CA ILE A 392 20.74 -15.36 43.25
C ILE A 392 20.32 -14.26 44.20
N THR A 393 21.27 -13.44 44.68
CA THR A 393 20.97 -12.39 45.67
C THR A 393 20.18 -11.26 45.05
N SER A 394 18.96 -11.01 45.57
CA SER A 394 18.15 -9.85 45.18
C SER A 394 18.72 -8.56 45.77
N THR A 395 18.91 -7.53 45.00
CA THR A 395 19.32 -6.19 45.46
C THR A 395 18.32 -5.12 45.02
N ASN A 396 17.35 -4.79 45.91
CA ASN A 396 16.49 -3.62 45.69
C ASN A 396 17.28 -2.30 45.56
N SER A 397 18.56 -2.29 45.93
CA SER A 397 19.45 -1.13 45.82
C SER A 397 19.81 -0.78 44.37
N ALA A 398 19.68 -1.72 43.40
CA ALA A 398 20.02 -1.48 42.00
C ALA A 398 19.09 -0.43 41.36
N LEU A 399 17.79 -0.46 41.65
CA LEU A 399 16.85 0.54 41.10
C LEU A 399 17.06 1.93 41.72
N ALA A 400 17.62 2.02 42.94
CA ALA A 400 17.94 3.31 43.58
C ALA A 400 18.96 4.11 42.77
N ALA A 401 19.85 3.44 42.03
CA ALA A 401 20.77 4.05 41.09
C ALA A 401 20.06 4.84 39.97
N LEU A 402 18.84 4.47 39.62
CA LEU A 402 17.97 5.15 38.66
C LEU A 402 16.95 6.10 39.34
N GLY A 403 17.10 6.37 40.64
CA GLY A 403 16.08 7.12 41.38
C GLY A 403 14.74 6.41 41.46
N LEU A 404 14.75 5.10 41.31
CA LEU A 404 13.59 4.23 41.34
C LEU A 404 13.66 3.27 42.53
N GLN A 405 12.56 2.74 42.93
CA GLN A 405 12.45 1.55 43.79
C GLN A 405 11.53 0.54 43.08
N ASN A 406 11.34 -0.61 43.68
CA ASN A 406 10.40 -1.58 43.12
C ASN A 406 9.03 -0.94 42.94
N VAL A 407 8.50 -1.04 41.74
CA VAL A 407 7.16 -0.59 41.37
C VAL A 407 6.29 -1.83 41.36
N ASP A 408 5.36 -1.91 42.33
CA ASP A 408 4.45 -3.04 42.52
C ASP A 408 2.99 -2.73 42.17
N GLY A 409 2.75 -1.51 41.66
CA GLY A 409 1.43 -1.00 41.29
C GLY A 409 0.78 -0.15 42.38
N SER A 410 1.41 0.02 43.55
CA SER A 410 0.87 0.88 44.62
C SER A 410 1.25 2.37 44.39
N VAL A 411 0.37 3.27 44.87
CA VAL A 411 0.63 4.71 44.84
C VAL A 411 1.78 5.09 45.75
N VAL A 412 2.74 5.84 45.24
CA VAL A 412 3.85 6.40 45.98
C VAL A 412 3.88 7.91 45.75
N SER A 413 3.71 8.69 46.81
CA SER A 413 3.84 10.15 46.77
C SER A 413 5.31 10.58 46.95
N GLU A 414 5.68 11.73 46.38
CA GLU A 414 7.03 12.28 46.54
C GLU A 414 7.44 12.47 48.01
N SER A 415 6.49 12.84 48.87
CA SER A 415 6.70 13.02 50.30
C SER A 415 6.91 11.71 51.07
N SER A 416 6.46 10.58 50.56
CA SER A 416 6.60 9.25 51.20
C SER A 416 7.81 8.46 50.69
N ASN A 417 8.50 8.94 49.62
CA ASN A 417 9.64 8.28 49.02
C ASN A 417 10.94 9.07 49.27
N PRO A 418 11.93 8.54 50.00
CA PRO A 418 13.20 9.21 50.22
C PRO A 418 14.00 9.47 48.93
N LEU A 419 13.70 8.75 47.84
CA LEU A 419 14.31 8.97 46.56
C LEU A 419 13.58 10.04 45.72
N GLY A 420 12.41 10.53 46.17
CA GLY A 420 11.57 11.46 45.43
C GLY A 420 10.92 10.86 44.18
N MET A 421 10.70 9.54 44.17
CA MET A 421 9.91 8.84 43.14
C MET A 421 8.41 9.05 43.39
N VAL A 422 7.65 9.16 42.31
CA VAL A 422 6.18 9.27 42.34
C VAL A 422 5.58 8.17 41.48
N VAL A 423 4.57 7.49 41.99
CA VAL A 423 3.77 6.50 41.26
C VAL A 423 2.30 6.90 41.33
N THR A 424 1.65 7.00 40.19
CA THR A 424 0.20 7.16 40.05
C THR A 424 -0.37 5.88 39.48
N GLU A 425 -1.35 5.29 40.16
CA GLU A 425 -1.97 4.04 39.72
C GLU A 425 -2.72 4.18 38.42
N ALA A 426 -2.79 3.09 37.67
CA ALA A 426 -3.77 2.93 36.60
C ALA A 426 -5.18 2.83 37.19
N SER A 427 -6.16 3.23 36.44
CA SER A 427 -7.57 3.08 36.83
C SER A 427 -8.42 2.64 35.64
N ASP A 428 -9.50 1.93 35.93
CA ASP A 428 -10.51 1.57 34.97
C ASP A 428 -11.62 2.61 34.86
N THR A 429 -12.18 2.72 33.67
CA THR A 429 -13.48 3.36 33.47
C THR A 429 -14.56 2.57 34.18
N LYS A 430 -15.41 3.29 34.93
CA LYS A 430 -16.62 2.74 35.54
C LYS A 430 -17.79 3.67 35.29
N ILE A 431 -18.80 3.15 34.59
CA ILE A 431 -20.04 3.87 34.34
C ILE A 431 -21.24 3.10 34.89
N VAL A 432 -22.33 3.83 35.16
CA VAL A 432 -23.65 3.22 35.37
C VAL A 432 -24.53 3.57 34.19
N TYR A 433 -24.84 2.58 33.38
CA TYR A 433 -25.66 2.70 32.17
C TYR A 433 -27.05 2.14 32.43
N ASN A 434 -28.08 3.00 32.45
CA ASN A 434 -29.45 2.60 32.82
C ASN A 434 -29.56 1.76 34.10
N GLY A 435 -28.73 2.06 35.11
CA GLY A 435 -28.69 1.33 36.39
C GLY A 435 -27.72 0.15 36.43
N ALA A 436 -27.17 -0.31 35.32
CA ALA A 436 -26.16 -1.37 35.26
C ALA A 436 -24.75 -0.79 35.33
N THR A 437 -23.90 -1.31 36.21
CA THR A 437 -22.49 -0.93 36.28
C THR A 437 -21.71 -1.65 35.18
N LEU A 438 -20.95 -0.91 34.41
CA LEU A 438 -20.06 -1.39 33.34
C LEU A 438 -18.66 -0.86 33.59
N THR A 439 -17.65 -1.68 33.28
CA THR A 439 -16.23 -1.32 33.39
C THR A 439 -15.52 -1.52 32.06
N SER A 440 -14.46 -0.74 31.85
CA SER A 440 -13.59 -0.84 30.66
C SER A 440 -12.21 -0.33 31.04
N ASN A 441 -11.19 -0.91 30.44
CA ASN A 441 -9.81 -0.43 30.56
C ASN A 441 -9.51 0.79 29.66
N ASN A 442 -10.50 1.26 28.88
CA ASN A 442 -10.37 2.38 27.98
C ASN A 442 -11.27 3.54 28.39
N THR A 443 -10.96 4.75 27.94
CA THR A 443 -11.80 5.95 28.05
C THR A 443 -13.02 5.90 27.13
N SER A 444 -13.09 4.90 26.24
CA SER A 444 -14.22 4.65 25.35
C SER A 444 -14.83 3.29 25.68
N ILE A 445 -16.17 3.25 25.76
CA ILE A 445 -16.92 2.03 26.04
C ILE A 445 -18.05 1.88 25.05
N GLU A 446 -18.19 0.68 24.45
CA GLU A 446 -19.30 0.37 23.57
C GLU A 446 -20.40 -0.41 24.30
N VAL A 447 -21.62 0.11 24.23
CA VAL A 447 -22.79 -0.50 24.84
C VAL A 447 -23.95 -0.51 23.84
N ALA A 448 -24.45 -1.70 23.52
CA ALA A 448 -25.62 -1.90 22.65
C ALA A 448 -25.52 -1.12 21.32
N GLY A 449 -24.33 -1.06 20.74
CA GLY A 449 -24.06 -0.38 19.49
C GLY A 449 -23.87 1.15 19.60
N VAL A 450 -23.80 1.68 20.82
CA VAL A 450 -23.44 3.08 21.09
C VAL A 450 -22.04 3.10 21.70
N THR A 451 -21.13 3.82 21.08
CA THR A 451 -19.80 4.09 21.60
C THR A 451 -19.83 5.39 22.39
N LEU A 452 -19.48 5.32 23.67
CA LEU A 452 -19.40 6.44 24.59
C LEU A 452 -17.93 6.79 24.79
N ASN A 453 -17.50 8.00 24.43
CA ASN A 453 -16.17 8.52 24.70
C ASN A 453 -16.27 9.44 25.91
N LEU A 454 -15.65 9.06 27.01
CA LEU A 454 -15.76 9.75 28.31
C LEU A 454 -14.69 10.83 28.43
N LEU A 455 -15.10 12.03 28.79
CA LEU A 455 -14.25 13.22 28.89
C LEU A 455 -14.13 13.75 30.33
N GLY A 456 -15.10 13.42 31.19
CA GLY A 456 -15.11 13.85 32.60
C GLY A 456 -16.08 13.02 33.41
N THR A 457 -15.83 12.94 34.74
CA THR A 457 -16.74 12.27 35.67
C THR A 457 -17.97 13.14 35.94
N THR A 458 -19.10 12.51 36.29
CA THR A 458 -20.30 13.17 36.79
C THR A 458 -20.28 13.29 38.32
N ALA A 459 -21.03 14.22 38.89
CA ALA A 459 -21.27 14.23 40.32
C ALA A 459 -22.08 12.97 40.76
N ALA A 460 -21.98 12.60 42.01
CA ALA A 460 -22.71 11.42 42.52
C ALA A 460 -24.23 11.58 42.27
N GLY A 461 -24.82 10.63 41.56
CA GLY A 461 -26.25 10.65 41.21
C GLY A 461 -26.61 11.54 39.99
N GLU A 462 -25.67 12.28 39.45
CA GLU A 462 -25.85 13.04 38.24
C GLU A 462 -25.73 12.11 37.00
N THR A 463 -26.60 12.29 36.01
CA THR A 463 -26.59 11.47 34.81
C THR A 463 -26.57 12.34 33.56
N VAL A 464 -25.81 11.94 32.56
CA VAL A 464 -25.88 12.45 31.19
C VAL A 464 -26.87 11.59 30.39
N ASN A 465 -27.81 12.23 29.71
CA ASN A 465 -28.73 11.54 28.82
C ASN A 465 -28.10 11.40 27.45
N VAL A 466 -28.06 10.18 26.93
CA VAL A 466 -27.65 9.86 25.56
C VAL A 466 -28.89 9.47 24.77
N THR A 467 -29.24 10.24 23.77
CA THR A 467 -30.40 9.99 22.91
C THR A 467 -29.96 9.50 21.55
N VAL A 468 -30.42 8.30 21.18
CA VAL A 468 -30.16 7.68 19.87
C VAL A 468 -31.44 7.82 19.03
N SER A 469 -31.30 8.34 17.83
CA SER A 469 -32.38 8.49 16.83
C SER A 469 -31.88 8.10 15.45
N ASN A 470 -32.82 7.92 14.51
CA ASN A 470 -32.44 7.82 13.09
C ASN A 470 -31.78 9.11 12.65
N ASP A 471 -30.74 9.00 11.84
CA ASP A 471 -30.05 10.14 11.23
C ASP A 471 -30.57 10.34 9.80
N THR A 472 -31.75 10.93 9.71
CA THR A 472 -32.41 11.22 8.43
C THR A 472 -31.60 12.17 7.58
N SER A 473 -30.88 13.11 8.19
CA SER A 473 -29.99 14.05 7.47
C SER A 473 -28.83 13.31 6.81
N ALA A 474 -28.14 12.42 7.53
CA ALA A 474 -27.03 11.65 6.95
C ALA A 474 -27.53 10.70 5.84
N VAL A 475 -28.73 10.13 5.95
CA VAL A 475 -29.33 9.34 4.88
C VAL A 475 -29.65 10.21 3.66
N TYR A 476 -30.20 11.39 3.89
CA TYR A 476 -30.46 12.36 2.82
C TYR A 476 -29.16 12.75 2.09
N ASP A 477 -28.13 13.07 2.81
CA ASP A 477 -26.82 13.45 2.25
C ASP A 477 -26.22 12.31 1.42
N ASN A 478 -26.30 11.07 1.89
CA ASN A 478 -25.85 9.89 1.13
C ASN A 478 -26.63 9.71 -0.18
N ILE A 479 -27.95 9.94 -0.17
CA ILE A 479 -28.79 9.90 -1.37
C ILE A 479 -28.42 11.04 -2.31
N LYS A 480 -28.21 12.26 -1.79
CA LYS A 480 -27.79 13.42 -2.56
C LYS A 480 -26.44 13.22 -3.23
N GLU A 481 -25.48 12.67 -2.50
CA GLU A 481 -24.16 12.32 -3.06
C GLU A 481 -24.27 11.31 -4.20
N PHE A 482 -25.07 10.27 -4.02
CA PHE A 482 -25.34 9.27 -5.06
C PHE A 482 -25.97 9.91 -6.31
N ILE A 483 -26.98 10.76 -6.16
CA ILE A 483 -27.63 11.47 -7.27
C ILE A 483 -26.64 12.39 -7.98
N THR A 484 -25.78 13.07 -7.24
CA THR A 484 -24.74 13.95 -7.78
C THR A 484 -23.73 13.16 -8.64
N GLU A 485 -23.26 12.03 -8.17
CA GLU A 485 -22.36 11.17 -8.94
C GLU A 485 -23.05 10.58 -10.19
N TYR A 486 -24.26 10.06 -10.04
CA TYR A 486 -25.08 9.60 -11.16
C TYR A 486 -25.21 10.69 -12.23
N ASN A 487 -25.57 11.90 -11.83
CA ASN A 487 -25.72 13.05 -12.73
C ASN A 487 -24.38 13.41 -13.41
N SER A 488 -23.29 13.39 -12.69
CA SER A 488 -21.94 13.67 -13.23
C SER A 488 -21.57 12.72 -14.36
N ILE A 489 -21.85 11.43 -14.17
CA ILE A 489 -21.60 10.39 -15.18
C ILE A 489 -22.55 10.57 -16.36
N LEU A 490 -23.84 10.71 -16.10
CA LEU A 490 -24.84 10.88 -17.16
C LEU A 490 -24.58 12.13 -17.99
N LYS A 491 -24.23 13.25 -17.36
CA LYS A 491 -23.85 14.49 -18.02
C LYS A 491 -22.63 14.31 -18.92
N THR A 492 -21.58 13.64 -18.39
CA THR A 492 -20.36 13.34 -19.18
C THR A 492 -20.69 12.50 -20.42
N MET A 493 -21.51 11.47 -20.25
CA MET A 493 -21.92 10.59 -21.34
C MET A 493 -22.81 11.31 -22.38
N ASN A 494 -23.76 12.13 -21.92
CA ASN A 494 -24.62 12.94 -22.79
C ASN A 494 -23.79 13.96 -23.58
N THR A 495 -22.77 14.57 -22.97
CA THR A 495 -21.85 15.52 -23.65
C THR A 495 -21.13 14.83 -24.80
N TYR A 496 -20.54 13.67 -24.59
CA TYR A 496 -19.87 12.94 -25.67
C TYR A 496 -20.87 12.45 -26.75
N TYR A 497 -22.03 11.94 -26.33
CA TYR A 497 -23.02 11.42 -27.27
C TYR A 497 -23.64 12.52 -28.14
N GLY A 498 -23.94 13.66 -27.54
CA GLY A 498 -24.52 14.83 -28.20
C GLY A 498 -23.50 15.78 -28.84
N ALA A 499 -22.22 15.46 -28.81
CA ALA A 499 -21.17 16.36 -29.29
C ALA A 499 -21.39 16.85 -30.73
N ALA A 500 -20.89 18.03 -31.05
CA ALA A 500 -20.93 18.57 -32.39
C ALA A 500 -20.09 17.69 -33.36
N SER A 501 -20.46 17.71 -34.65
CA SER A 501 -19.69 16.99 -35.66
C SER A 501 -18.36 17.71 -35.93
N ALA A 502 -17.28 16.95 -35.94
CA ALA A 502 -15.95 17.41 -36.33
C ALA A 502 -15.50 16.79 -37.67
N SER A 503 -16.45 16.53 -38.61
CA SER A 503 -16.13 15.90 -39.89
C SER A 503 -15.20 16.75 -40.80
N SER A 504 -15.15 18.05 -40.55
CA SER A 504 -14.23 18.98 -41.23
C SER A 504 -12.84 19.06 -40.59
N TYR A 505 -12.61 18.37 -39.49
CA TYR A 505 -11.34 18.38 -38.77
C TYR A 505 -10.60 17.05 -39.04
N GLU A 506 -9.46 17.14 -39.71
CA GLU A 506 -8.54 16.01 -39.90
C GLU A 506 -7.44 16.05 -38.81
N VAL A 507 -6.82 14.90 -38.56
CA VAL A 507 -5.63 14.85 -37.69
C VAL A 507 -4.52 15.64 -38.37
N LEU A 508 -3.92 16.57 -37.66
CA LEU A 508 -2.88 17.44 -38.17
C LEU A 508 -1.62 16.65 -38.53
N THR A 509 -1.04 16.94 -39.69
CA THR A 509 0.30 16.48 -40.03
C THR A 509 1.35 17.22 -39.21
N ASP A 510 2.57 16.68 -39.12
CA ASP A 510 3.64 17.31 -38.35
C ASP A 510 4.00 18.71 -38.88
N ASP A 511 3.89 18.94 -40.22
CA ASP A 511 4.13 20.26 -40.77
C ASP A 511 3.02 21.25 -40.45
N GLN A 512 1.76 20.78 -40.37
CA GLN A 512 0.64 21.60 -39.91
C GLN A 512 0.78 21.96 -38.44
N LYS A 513 1.20 20.99 -37.58
CA LYS A 513 1.46 21.25 -36.18
C LYS A 513 2.58 22.29 -35.98
N LYS A 514 3.66 22.21 -36.76
CA LYS A 514 4.75 23.19 -36.69
C LYS A 514 4.33 24.59 -37.13
N ALA A 515 3.30 24.71 -37.95
CA ALA A 515 2.76 25.99 -38.43
C ALA A 515 1.75 26.62 -37.47
N MET A 516 1.38 25.94 -36.38
CA MET A 516 0.40 26.35 -35.39
C MET A 516 1.08 26.46 -34.01
N SER A 517 0.48 27.23 -33.11
CA SER A 517 0.86 27.20 -31.69
C SER A 517 0.35 25.93 -31.00
N ASP A 518 0.99 25.53 -29.89
CA ASP A 518 0.56 24.35 -29.10
C ASP A 518 -0.91 24.47 -28.67
N ASP A 519 -1.35 25.67 -28.26
CA ASP A 519 -2.73 25.98 -27.91
C ASP A 519 -3.73 25.76 -29.06
N GLU A 520 -3.34 26.08 -30.29
CA GLU A 520 -4.18 25.87 -31.48
C GLU A 520 -4.24 24.38 -31.84
N VAL A 521 -3.10 23.67 -31.75
CA VAL A 521 -3.03 22.21 -31.95
C VAL A 521 -3.93 21.50 -30.92
N ASP A 522 -3.86 21.89 -29.64
CA ASP A 522 -4.67 21.28 -28.61
C ASP A 522 -6.16 21.54 -28.80
N LYS A 523 -6.56 22.76 -29.15
CA LYS A 523 -7.96 23.09 -29.47
C LYS A 523 -8.46 22.33 -30.70
N TRP A 524 -7.62 22.16 -31.71
CA TRP A 524 -7.94 21.38 -32.89
C TRP A 524 -8.15 19.90 -32.57
N ASN A 525 -7.21 19.31 -31.84
CA ASN A 525 -7.29 17.92 -31.40
C ASN A 525 -8.49 17.67 -30.47
N THR A 526 -8.79 18.60 -29.57
CA THR A 526 -9.95 18.54 -28.68
C THR A 526 -11.26 18.49 -29.47
N LYS A 527 -11.39 19.29 -30.50
CA LYS A 527 -12.57 19.23 -31.39
C LYS A 527 -12.78 17.86 -32.03
N ILE A 528 -11.70 17.21 -32.43
CA ILE A 528 -11.77 15.84 -32.98
C ILE A 528 -12.14 14.86 -31.86
N LYS A 529 -11.42 14.91 -30.74
CA LYS A 529 -11.61 13.99 -29.59
C LYS A 529 -13.05 14.05 -29.08
N ASP A 530 -13.60 15.23 -28.86
CA ASP A 530 -14.97 15.40 -28.35
C ASP A 530 -16.02 14.76 -29.25
N SER A 531 -15.77 14.69 -30.56
CA SER A 531 -16.71 14.11 -31.51
C SER A 531 -16.63 12.61 -31.69
N LEU A 532 -15.59 11.92 -31.13
CA LEU A 532 -15.33 10.51 -31.42
C LEU A 532 -16.37 9.54 -30.88
N LEU A 533 -17.09 9.93 -29.83
CA LEU A 533 -18.21 9.16 -29.27
C LEU A 533 -19.58 9.74 -29.64
N ARG A 534 -19.62 10.70 -30.57
CA ARG A 534 -20.86 11.26 -31.06
C ARG A 534 -21.74 10.16 -31.68
N ARG A 535 -22.97 10.00 -31.15
CA ARG A 535 -23.95 8.98 -31.56
C ARG A 535 -23.38 7.53 -31.51
N ASP A 536 -22.44 7.27 -30.63
CA ASP A 536 -21.89 5.94 -30.42
C ASP A 536 -22.98 5.02 -29.83
N SER A 537 -23.19 3.84 -30.42
CA SER A 537 -24.27 2.94 -30.05
C SER A 537 -24.08 2.32 -28.68
N THR A 538 -22.83 2.01 -28.30
CA THR A 538 -22.48 1.47 -26.97
C THR A 538 -22.75 2.50 -25.90
N LEU A 539 -22.33 3.73 -26.13
CA LEU A 539 -22.57 4.86 -25.23
C LEU A 539 -24.08 5.13 -25.07
N ASN A 540 -24.84 5.12 -26.16
CA ASN A 540 -26.30 5.27 -26.11
C ASN A 540 -26.98 4.16 -25.30
N SER A 541 -26.52 2.93 -25.47
CA SER A 541 -27.03 1.79 -24.72
C SER A 541 -26.78 1.94 -23.22
N LEU A 542 -25.62 2.47 -22.80
CA LEU A 542 -25.32 2.77 -21.41
C LEU A 542 -26.18 3.91 -20.85
N ILE A 543 -26.30 5.02 -21.57
CA ILE A 543 -27.17 6.14 -21.22
C ILE A 543 -28.61 5.67 -21.03
N SER A 544 -29.11 4.88 -21.97
CA SER A 544 -30.48 4.33 -21.89
C SER A 544 -30.66 3.42 -20.68
N THR A 545 -29.69 2.56 -20.39
CA THR A 545 -29.73 1.68 -19.20
C THR A 545 -29.79 2.50 -17.91
N LEU A 546 -28.89 3.47 -17.72
CA LEU A 546 -28.88 4.34 -16.55
C LEU A 546 -30.24 5.01 -16.34
N LYS A 547 -30.80 5.59 -17.40
CA LYS A 547 -32.09 6.28 -17.33
C LYS A 547 -33.25 5.32 -17.06
N THR A 548 -33.32 4.20 -17.79
CA THR A 548 -34.45 3.26 -17.67
C THR A 548 -34.50 2.63 -16.29
N ASP A 549 -33.36 2.21 -15.74
CA ASP A 549 -33.32 1.54 -14.46
C ASP A 549 -33.62 2.51 -13.30
N MET A 550 -33.09 3.74 -13.35
CA MET A 550 -33.38 4.75 -12.33
C MET A 550 -34.78 5.34 -12.41
N MET A 551 -35.38 5.40 -13.60
CA MET A 551 -36.76 5.84 -13.78
C MET A 551 -37.78 4.69 -13.65
N GLY A 552 -37.31 3.51 -13.30
CA GLY A 552 -38.15 2.34 -13.06
C GLY A 552 -39.02 2.47 -11.80
N THR A 553 -39.70 1.39 -11.47
CA THR A 553 -40.54 1.32 -10.28
C THR A 553 -40.19 0.11 -9.43
N VAL A 554 -40.43 0.22 -8.13
CA VAL A 554 -40.26 -0.86 -7.15
C VAL A 554 -41.54 -1.01 -6.36
N THR A 555 -41.96 -2.25 -6.14
CA THR A 555 -43.10 -2.56 -5.24
C THR A 555 -42.56 -2.76 -3.84
N ALA A 556 -42.91 -1.89 -2.92
CA ALA A 556 -42.50 -1.94 -1.53
C ALA A 556 -43.29 -2.99 -0.74
N SER A 557 -42.82 -3.34 0.45
CA SER A 557 -43.44 -4.34 1.34
C SER A 557 -44.86 -3.98 1.73
N ASN A 558 -45.24 -2.70 1.66
CA ASN A 558 -46.62 -2.23 1.86
C ASN A 558 -47.58 -2.55 0.68
N GLY A 559 -47.10 -3.24 -0.38
CA GLY A 559 -47.85 -3.63 -1.56
C GLY A 559 -48.07 -2.51 -2.59
N LYS A 560 -47.54 -1.30 -2.36
CA LYS A 560 -47.64 -0.18 -3.29
C LYS A 560 -46.40 -0.08 -4.17
N THR A 561 -46.55 0.41 -5.37
CA THR A 561 -45.48 0.60 -6.33
C THR A 561 -45.05 2.07 -6.33
N TYR A 562 -43.75 2.30 -6.21
CA TYR A 562 -43.12 3.62 -6.11
C TYR A 562 -42.07 3.80 -7.19
N SER A 563 -41.84 5.06 -7.59
CA SER A 563 -40.75 5.52 -8.41
C SER A 563 -39.99 6.61 -7.66
N LEU A 564 -38.86 7.08 -8.19
CA LEU A 564 -38.12 8.21 -7.63
C LEU A 564 -38.98 9.47 -7.47
N ALA A 565 -39.93 9.71 -8.41
CA ALA A 565 -40.82 10.85 -8.36
C ALA A 565 -41.72 10.86 -7.10
N ASN A 566 -42.11 9.70 -6.60
CA ASN A 566 -42.86 9.57 -5.36
C ASN A 566 -42.04 9.94 -4.13
N LEU A 567 -40.72 9.81 -4.22
CA LEU A 567 -39.76 10.23 -3.18
C LEU A 567 -39.29 11.71 -3.35
N GLY A 568 -39.88 12.45 -4.29
CA GLY A 568 -39.44 13.83 -4.56
C GLY A 568 -38.16 13.95 -5.39
N ILE A 569 -37.68 12.85 -6.00
CA ILE A 569 -36.54 12.87 -6.92
C ILE A 569 -37.08 12.81 -8.34
N THR A 570 -36.83 13.86 -9.13
CA THR A 570 -37.46 14.05 -10.46
C THR A 570 -36.47 14.56 -11.49
N THR A 571 -36.84 14.56 -12.75
CA THR A 571 -36.12 15.25 -13.82
C THR A 571 -36.69 16.65 -14.00
N SER A 572 -35.87 17.60 -14.46
CA SER A 572 -36.30 18.94 -14.81
C SER A 572 -37.35 18.96 -15.91
N SER A 573 -38.21 19.97 -15.92
CA SER A 573 -39.09 20.27 -17.04
C SER A 573 -38.32 20.58 -18.34
N LYS A 574 -37.05 20.96 -18.21
CA LYS A 574 -36.07 21.18 -19.30
C LYS A 574 -35.34 19.89 -19.71
N ASN A 575 -35.91 18.72 -19.44
CA ASN A 575 -35.31 17.39 -19.61
C ASN A 575 -34.58 17.19 -20.96
N TYR A 576 -35.09 17.78 -22.07
CA TYR A 576 -34.43 17.69 -23.36
C TYR A 576 -33.06 18.37 -23.40
N SER A 577 -32.87 19.49 -22.70
CA SER A 577 -31.59 20.21 -22.65
C SER A 577 -30.63 19.61 -21.64
N GLU A 578 -31.12 19.05 -20.56
CA GLU A 578 -30.30 18.45 -19.46
C GLU A 578 -29.99 16.97 -19.65
N GLY A 579 -30.71 16.32 -20.57
CA GLY A 579 -30.46 14.93 -20.89
C GLY A 579 -30.86 13.93 -19.81
N GLY A 580 -31.84 14.28 -18.95
CA GLY A 580 -32.45 13.41 -17.95
C GLY A 580 -31.68 13.31 -16.63
N LEU A 581 -31.04 14.40 -16.20
CA LEU A 581 -30.47 14.52 -14.86
C LEU A 581 -31.57 14.44 -13.79
N LEU A 582 -31.22 13.94 -12.62
CA LEU A 582 -32.09 13.78 -11.47
C LEU A 582 -31.91 14.98 -10.50
N HIS A 583 -33.00 15.50 -9.99
CA HIS A 583 -33.04 16.62 -9.04
C HIS A 583 -33.86 16.21 -7.82
N ILE A 584 -33.43 16.68 -6.64
CA ILE A 584 -34.17 16.49 -5.39
C ILE A 584 -34.99 17.74 -5.13
N LYS A 585 -36.33 17.62 -5.03
CA LYS A 585 -37.20 18.74 -4.70
C LYS A 585 -36.89 19.28 -3.31
N GLY A 586 -36.74 20.60 -3.20
CA GLY A 586 -36.40 21.27 -1.95
C GLY A 586 -34.94 21.13 -1.53
N ASP A 587 -34.04 20.77 -2.46
CA ASP A 587 -32.62 20.84 -2.24
C ASP A 587 -32.13 22.27 -2.41
N GLU A 588 -31.59 22.89 -1.36
CA GLU A 588 -31.11 24.29 -1.33
C GLU A 588 -29.98 24.55 -2.33
N ASP A 589 -29.24 23.52 -2.75
CA ASP A 589 -28.16 23.64 -3.72
C ASP A 589 -28.63 23.50 -5.18
N ASP A 590 -29.94 23.31 -5.40
CA ASP A 590 -30.54 23.17 -6.73
C ASP A 590 -31.43 24.38 -7.07
N ASP A 591 -30.90 25.32 -7.87
CA ASP A 591 -31.56 26.57 -8.24
C ASP A 591 -32.96 26.37 -8.83
N GLU A 592 -33.28 25.23 -9.46
CA GLU A 592 -34.61 25.00 -10.05
C GLU A 592 -35.61 24.47 -9.02
N PHE A 593 -35.16 23.76 -8.00
CA PHE A 593 -36.03 23.03 -7.07
C PHE A 593 -35.93 23.47 -5.61
N ALA A 594 -35.05 24.42 -5.28
CA ALA A 594 -34.81 24.91 -3.91
C ALA A 594 -36.13 25.40 -3.22
N ASP A 595 -36.99 26.09 -3.92
CA ASP A 595 -38.26 26.59 -3.39
C ASP A 595 -39.36 25.53 -3.26
N SER A 596 -39.09 24.27 -3.65
CA SER A 596 -40.05 23.18 -3.59
C SER A 596 -40.08 22.57 -2.19
N THR A 597 -41.17 21.88 -1.84
CA THR A 597 -41.20 21.07 -0.61
C THR A 597 -40.22 19.88 -0.72
N ASN A 598 -39.38 19.70 0.31
CA ASN A 598 -38.43 18.58 0.37
C ASN A 598 -39.17 17.27 0.74
N THR A 599 -39.77 16.65 -0.29
CA THR A 599 -40.52 15.38 -0.13
C THR A 599 -39.64 14.24 0.32
N LEU A 600 -38.37 14.20 -0.12
CA LEU A 600 -37.44 13.13 0.29
C LEU A 600 -37.20 13.18 1.79
N MET A 601 -36.93 14.36 2.35
CA MET A 601 -36.73 14.53 3.79
C MET A 601 -37.99 14.14 4.58
N GLN A 602 -39.16 14.56 4.13
CA GLN A 602 -40.43 14.17 4.76
C GLN A 602 -40.62 12.64 4.75
N MET A 603 -40.37 11.98 3.63
CA MET A 603 -40.48 10.53 3.53
C MET A 603 -39.45 9.80 4.40
N LEU A 604 -38.23 10.33 4.55
CA LEU A 604 -37.22 9.78 5.46
C LEU A 604 -37.61 9.90 6.93
N GLU A 605 -38.41 10.91 7.30
CA GLU A 605 -38.94 11.09 8.65
C GLU A 605 -40.17 10.24 8.92
N GLU A 606 -41.11 10.15 7.96
CA GLU A 606 -42.41 9.50 8.12
C GLU A 606 -42.39 8.00 7.79
N ASP A 607 -41.70 7.61 6.70
CA ASP A 607 -41.64 6.21 6.20
C ASP A 607 -40.26 5.88 5.61
N PRO A 608 -39.21 5.84 6.45
CA PRO A 608 -37.83 5.56 5.98
C PRO A 608 -37.70 4.17 5.35
N ASP A 609 -38.55 3.21 5.73
CA ASP A 609 -38.50 1.86 5.19
C ASP A 609 -38.92 1.82 3.71
N THR A 610 -39.94 2.54 3.33
CA THR A 610 -40.32 2.69 1.92
C THR A 610 -39.23 3.39 1.11
N VAL A 611 -38.59 4.44 1.62
CA VAL A 611 -37.46 5.11 0.95
C VAL A 611 -36.33 4.12 0.72
N LYS A 612 -35.96 3.35 1.74
CA LYS A 612 -34.92 2.31 1.70
C LYS A 612 -35.24 1.26 0.64
N GLU A 613 -36.45 0.70 0.65
CA GLU A 613 -36.84 -0.37 -0.28
C GLU A 613 -36.83 0.10 -1.74
N VAL A 614 -37.33 1.29 -2.00
CA VAL A 614 -37.39 1.85 -3.36
C VAL A 614 -35.99 2.14 -3.88
N LEU A 615 -35.18 2.85 -3.13
CA LEU A 615 -33.83 3.24 -3.58
C LEU A 615 -32.90 2.03 -3.68
N SER A 616 -32.91 1.13 -2.70
CA SER A 616 -32.09 -0.09 -2.78
C SER A 616 -32.54 -1.03 -3.91
N GLY A 617 -33.86 -1.08 -4.19
CA GLY A 617 -34.40 -1.84 -5.31
C GLY A 617 -33.97 -1.28 -6.68
N LEU A 618 -34.11 0.04 -6.89
CA LEU A 618 -33.64 0.70 -8.11
C LEU A 618 -32.11 0.58 -8.27
N ALA A 619 -31.37 0.79 -7.20
CA ALA A 619 -29.91 0.61 -7.20
C ALA A 619 -29.50 -0.83 -7.53
N SER A 620 -30.26 -1.83 -7.03
CA SER A 620 -30.00 -3.24 -7.37
C SER A 620 -30.27 -3.53 -8.85
N ASN A 621 -31.38 -3.01 -9.40
CA ASN A 621 -31.70 -3.18 -10.81
C ASN A 621 -30.59 -2.57 -11.70
N LEU A 622 -30.17 -1.35 -11.40
CA LEU A 622 -29.09 -0.69 -12.13
C LEU A 622 -27.76 -1.43 -11.97
N TYR A 623 -27.44 -1.89 -10.76
CA TYR A 623 -26.23 -2.66 -10.50
C TYR A 623 -26.18 -3.94 -11.34
N ASP A 624 -27.27 -4.69 -11.38
CA ASP A 624 -27.38 -5.94 -12.14
C ASP A 624 -27.29 -5.69 -13.65
N SER A 625 -27.93 -4.60 -14.14
CA SER A 625 -27.85 -4.20 -15.54
C SER A 625 -26.44 -3.80 -15.96
N LEU A 626 -25.74 -3.02 -15.13
CA LEU A 626 -24.35 -2.65 -15.38
C LEU A 626 -23.40 -3.85 -15.27
N ASN A 627 -23.61 -4.72 -14.28
CA ASN A 627 -22.84 -5.97 -14.14
C ASN A 627 -22.95 -6.85 -15.39
N LYS A 628 -24.16 -6.99 -15.92
CA LYS A 628 -24.42 -7.73 -17.16
C LYS A 628 -23.72 -7.11 -18.37
N LYS A 629 -23.66 -5.77 -18.43
CA LYS A 629 -22.96 -5.05 -19.51
C LYS A 629 -21.42 -5.16 -19.42
N MET A 630 -20.88 -5.35 -18.22
CA MET A 630 -19.43 -5.57 -17.99
C MET A 630 -19.00 -7.02 -18.17
N GLY A 631 -19.91 -7.91 -18.55
CA GLY A 631 -19.57 -9.31 -18.81
C GLY A 631 -18.56 -9.47 -19.95
N THR A 632 -17.70 -10.47 -19.83
CA THR A 632 -16.75 -10.81 -20.90
C THR A 632 -17.48 -11.25 -22.17
N THR A 633 -17.09 -10.71 -23.31
CA THR A 633 -17.55 -11.11 -24.63
C THR A 633 -16.37 -11.43 -25.57
N THR A 634 -16.67 -11.82 -26.81
CA THR A 634 -15.63 -11.95 -27.83
C THR A 634 -14.96 -10.61 -28.16
N LEU A 635 -15.67 -9.49 -27.98
CA LEU A 635 -15.26 -8.14 -28.33
C LEU A 635 -14.78 -7.31 -27.12
N SER A 636 -15.15 -7.71 -25.89
CA SER A 636 -14.82 -6.96 -24.67
C SER A 636 -14.23 -7.85 -23.58
N SER A 637 -13.34 -7.26 -22.79
CA SER A 637 -12.78 -7.85 -21.56
C SER A 637 -13.78 -7.75 -20.40
N ALA A 638 -13.53 -8.49 -19.32
CA ALA A 638 -14.28 -8.33 -18.09
C ALA A 638 -14.10 -6.91 -17.52
N LEU A 639 -15.14 -6.40 -16.87
CA LEU A 639 -15.16 -5.08 -16.22
C LEU A 639 -14.98 -3.90 -17.19
N THR A 640 -15.28 -4.10 -18.48
CA THR A 640 -15.29 -3.05 -19.50
C THR A 640 -16.68 -2.84 -20.09
N PHE A 641 -17.02 -1.57 -20.34
CA PHE A 641 -18.30 -1.16 -20.94
C PHE A 641 -18.20 -0.93 -22.46
N TYR A 642 -17.06 -1.22 -23.08
CA TYR A 642 -16.80 -1.00 -24.50
C TYR A 642 -15.99 -2.18 -25.10
N ASN A 643 -15.96 -2.24 -26.43
CA ASN A 643 -15.30 -3.31 -27.18
C ASN A 643 -13.77 -3.13 -27.22
N ASP A 644 -13.11 -3.27 -26.07
CA ASP A 644 -11.66 -3.03 -25.95
C ASP A 644 -10.81 -4.02 -26.76
N LYS A 645 -11.20 -5.28 -26.86
CA LYS A 645 -10.50 -6.29 -27.68
C LYS A 645 -10.64 -6.00 -29.17
N GLU A 646 -11.83 -5.59 -29.62
CA GLU A 646 -12.06 -5.20 -30.99
C GLU A 646 -11.21 -3.98 -31.38
N MET A 647 -11.18 -2.95 -30.51
CA MET A 647 -10.33 -1.78 -30.72
C MET A 647 -8.84 -2.13 -30.75
N ALA A 648 -8.40 -3.04 -29.87
CA ALA A 648 -7.00 -3.51 -29.86
C ALA A 648 -6.64 -4.25 -31.18
N SER A 649 -7.56 -5.10 -31.66
CA SER A 649 -7.37 -5.78 -32.96
C SER A 649 -7.28 -4.77 -34.10
N GLN A 650 -8.21 -3.81 -34.19
CA GLN A 650 -8.20 -2.77 -35.21
C GLN A 650 -6.93 -1.92 -35.17
N LEU A 651 -6.41 -1.60 -33.97
CA LEU A 651 -5.13 -0.88 -33.82
C LEU A 651 -3.95 -1.71 -34.32
N SER A 652 -3.95 -3.02 -34.09
CA SER A 652 -2.94 -3.93 -34.63
C SER A 652 -2.99 -3.97 -36.15
N ASP A 653 -4.20 -4.04 -36.72
CA ASP A 653 -4.39 -4.04 -38.18
C ASP A 653 -3.91 -2.74 -38.81
N TYR A 654 -4.21 -1.58 -38.23
CA TYR A 654 -3.70 -0.29 -38.70
C TYR A 654 -2.18 -0.19 -38.62
N LYS A 655 -1.56 -0.70 -37.57
CA LYS A 655 -0.09 -0.73 -37.44
C LYS A 655 0.54 -1.55 -38.56
N LYS A 656 -0.04 -2.71 -38.83
CA LYS A 656 0.42 -3.56 -39.95
C LYS A 656 0.24 -2.87 -41.29
N GLU A 657 -0.93 -2.26 -41.52
CA GLU A 657 -1.21 -1.54 -42.78
C GLU A 657 -0.24 -0.37 -42.99
N ILE A 658 0.12 0.37 -41.93
CA ILE A 658 1.11 1.44 -41.96
C ILE A 658 2.47 0.88 -42.34
N SER A 659 2.92 -0.20 -41.74
CA SER A 659 4.20 -0.85 -42.04
C SER A 659 4.25 -1.35 -43.52
N ASP A 660 3.14 -1.92 -44.01
CA ASP A 660 3.01 -2.34 -45.40
C ASP A 660 3.09 -1.14 -46.35
N TRP A 661 2.51 0.02 -45.97
CA TRP A 661 2.63 1.25 -46.73
C TRP A 661 4.04 1.81 -46.70
N GLU A 662 4.74 1.80 -45.54
CA GLU A 662 6.14 2.25 -45.46
C GLU A 662 7.04 1.46 -46.40
N SER A 663 6.90 0.14 -46.42
CA SER A 663 7.66 -0.72 -47.34
C SER A 663 7.35 -0.40 -48.81
N LYS A 664 6.06 -0.29 -49.17
CA LYS A 664 5.65 0.06 -50.52
C LYS A 664 6.15 1.42 -50.95
N LEU A 665 6.12 2.42 -50.08
CA LEU A 665 6.62 3.76 -50.39
C LEU A 665 8.13 3.76 -50.60
N SER A 666 8.87 3.00 -49.76
CA SER A 666 10.32 2.82 -49.97
C SER A 666 10.64 2.20 -51.31
N ASP A 667 9.94 1.12 -51.70
CA ASP A 667 10.13 0.45 -53.00
C ASP A 667 9.78 1.39 -54.18
N MET A 668 8.71 2.19 -54.03
CA MET A 668 8.32 3.16 -55.08
C MET A 668 9.32 4.30 -55.19
N GLU A 669 9.82 4.81 -54.09
CA GLU A 669 10.85 5.84 -54.09
C GLU A 669 12.12 5.35 -54.78
N GLU A 670 12.58 4.13 -54.42
CA GLU A 670 13.74 3.50 -55.04
C GLU A 670 13.53 3.29 -56.56
N LYS A 671 12.32 2.86 -56.95
CA LYS A 671 11.94 2.72 -58.38
C LYS A 671 11.98 4.05 -59.10
N TYR A 672 11.44 5.13 -58.54
CA TYR A 672 11.49 6.44 -59.21
C TYR A 672 12.93 6.94 -59.34
N TYR A 673 13.76 6.84 -58.31
CA TYR A 673 15.17 7.21 -58.42
C TYR A 673 15.91 6.38 -59.48
N SER A 674 15.64 5.08 -59.55
CA SER A 674 16.22 4.19 -60.56
C SER A 674 15.80 4.62 -62.00
N GLN A 675 14.53 5.00 -62.20
CA GLN A 675 14.03 5.48 -63.50
C GLN A 675 14.67 6.81 -63.89
N PHE A 676 14.79 7.75 -62.96
CA PHE A 676 15.47 9.02 -63.24
C PHE A 676 16.96 8.83 -63.47
N SER A 677 17.63 7.96 -62.74
CA SER A 677 19.04 7.64 -62.99
C SER A 677 19.27 7.02 -64.38
N ALA A 678 18.37 6.14 -64.79
CA ALA A 678 18.42 5.56 -66.19
C ALA A 678 18.18 6.62 -67.27
N MET A 679 17.24 7.55 -67.04
CA MET A 679 16.98 8.69 -67.94
C MET A 679 18.19 9.61 -68.00
N GLU A 680 18.81 9.99 -66.90
CA GLU A 680 20.02 10.81 -66.84
C GLU A 680 21.19 10.12 -67.60
N THR A 681 21.35 8.82 -67.43
CA THR A 681 22.34 8.03 -68.15
C THR A 681 22.09 8.02 -69.68
N ALA A 682 20.84 7.90 -70.10
CA ALA A 682 20.45 7.95 -71.50
C ALA A 682 20.68 9.35 -72.15
N LEU A 683 20.33 10.41 -71.35
CA LEU A 683 20.57 11.80 -71.81
C LEU A 683 22.07 12.11 -71.91
N ALA A 684 22.89 11.67 -70.97
CA ALA A 684 24.34 11.82 -71.04
C ALA A 684 24.91 11.12 -72.28
N LYS A 685 24.39 9.96 -72.64
CA LYS A 685 24.78 9.19 -73.77
C LYS A 685 24.40 9.92 -75.11
N ILE A 686 23.19 10.47 -75.18
CA ILE A 686 22.71 11.28 -76.32
C ILE A 686 23.57 12.55 -76.49
N GLN A 687 23.86 13.23 -75.38
CA GLN A 687 24.67 14.45 -75.37
C GLN A 687 26.13 14.18 -75.75
N SER A 688 26.70 13.05 -75.34
CA SER A 688 27.99 12.56 -75.81
C SER A 688 27.98 12.26 -77.30
N GLN A 689 26.92 11.63 -77.82
CA GLN A 689 26.73 11.36 -79.25
C GLN A 689 26.56 12.67 -80.05
N GLN A 690 25.81 13.63 -79.55
CA GLN A 690 25.62 14.93 -80.11
C GLN A 690 26.93 15.71 -80.18
N ASN A 691 27.69 15.72 -79.11
CA ASN A 691 29.02 16.33 -79.01
C ASN A 691 29.99 15.68 -80.03
N THR A 692 29.93 14.35 -80.13
CA THR A 692 30.70 13.60 -81.12
C THR A 692 30.28 13.97 -82.55
N LEU A 693 28.98 14.04 -82.82
CA LEU A 693 28.46 14.45 -84.20
C LEU A 693 28.81 15.92 -84.50
N SER A 694 28.69 16.83 -83.52
CA SER A 694 29.10 18.23 -83.65
C SER A 694 30.60 18.35 -83.91
N SER A 695 31.43 17.52 -83.32
CA SER A 695 32.85 17.46 -83.54
C SER A 695 33.21 16.93 -84.97
N TYR A 696 32.32 16.08 -85.57
CA TYR A 696 32.46 15.58 -86.94
C TYR A 696 31.91 16.53 -88.01
N LEU A 697 30.91 17.36 -87.66
CA LEU A 697 30.24 18.29 -88.55
C LEU A 697 30.80 19.72 -88.46
N GLY A 698 31.59 20.02 -87.43
CA GLY A 698 32.18 21.35 -87.23
C GLY A 698 33.63 21.49 -87.62
N SER A 699 34.18 20.58 -88.44
CA SER A 699 35.50 20.70 -89.04
C SER A 699 35.36 21.06 -90.52
#